data_e58cae3d81ad97e24f6f7108a2af147f
#
_entry.id   e58cae3d81ad97e24f6f7108a2af147f
#
_cell.length_a   1.000
_cell.length_b   1.000
_cell.length_c   1.000
_cell.angle_alpha   90.00
_cell.angle_beta   90.00
_cell.angle_gamma   90.00
#
_symmetry.space_group_name_H-M   'P 1'
#
loop_
_entity.id
_entity.type
_entity.pdbx_description
1 polymer ?
#
loop_
_entity_poly.entity_id
_entity_poly.type
_entity_poly.pdbx_seq_one_letter_code
_entity_poly.pdbx_strand_id
1 'polypeptide(L)'
;MKKTLSFLTAASVAFSLIASPAAAESDMQRTLSLVKQRVGSTDGYKAFNSSEYVADGVTSYSFNWETSADDSYKYMDVTALKDGTITQYGVGDSSEKTDDRPTINRPKVSEAIAKTEALFAKINPELSKKVKISDDGANGTIASYNYSFRINRVENGIPVKNNDGYITLKSDLSALSDFYMDYSPNLKFAPPDESINADAAKKAFAEKVGMRLIYEIKRDYEKNTITAAQVYIPKKENTFIDAFTGEARETQADFASPFRYSLGTDEFSAMGDGDGKGGLSPVQIAETDTAAGLKSAADIEKSLRANPLLGITKDMKLERQMLSRNRFEKSKYFYSMSFESDSDYATAEVNAATGELLGFSRDYDEPGSAKSLSGEKLKAAALAAAQKLAPAHFKADGSGDYIEYPDYNLADSENQYVFIRVVNSIPCPSDRISIVLNPVDGSLAAYSFTNIDVEFPAVQTITAEQAAEKLFEHCGFDLAYIPEWNDAPLVYMPDDALTWVINAENGELDDASNSLTVADKYTDISGHYAETAINRLRDCAIGFSTEKFEPNKAITRREFANLAGSVLVWRDSVVADDPECTTYKDSDFRSMFDISVTDYDKPLTRIEAARAIVRALGGGEFAKLSGIYVPQFSDVSAEDAGTTAILSAMKIIGGSGGCFNPNAELTRADAFIMIYNYLNR
;
A
#
# COMPACT_ATOMS: atom_id res chain seq x y z
N MET A 1 14.18 -13.21 -0.38
CA MET A 1 14.99 -11.99 -0.05
C MET A 1 15.16 -11.89 1.46
N LYS A 2 16.29 -12.33 2.00
CA LYS A 2 16.63 -12.04 3.39
C LYS A 2 17.07 -10.59 3.46
N LYS A 3 16.24 -9.71 4.05
CA LYS A 3 16.72 -8.43 4.52
C LYS A 3 17.74 -8.71 5.60
N THR A 4 18.99 -8.53 5.27
CA THR A 4 20.08 -8.45 6.24
C THR A 4 19.81 -7.24 7.12
N LEU A 5 19.27 -7.49 8.30
CA LEU A 5 19.27 -6.52 9.38
C LEU A 5 20.71 -6.41 9.85
N SER A 6 21.47 -5.45 9.34
CA SER A 6 22.75 -5.06 9.91
C SER A 6 22.50 -4.49 11.29
N PHE A 7 22.76 -5.31 12.32
CA PHE A 7 22.93 -4.81 13.67
C PHE A 7 24.21 -3.99 13.71
N LEU A 8 24.08 -2.66 13.63
CA LEU A 8 25.15 -1.75 14.01
C LEU A 8 25.32 -1.85 15.53
N THR A 9 26.39 -2.47 15.96
CA THR A 9 26.88 -2.35 17.33
C THR A 9 27.31 -0.91 17.54
N ALA A 10 26.51 -0.13 18.25
CA ALA A 10 26.87 1.20 18.71
C ALA A 10 28.01 1.07 19.72
N ALA A 11 29.17 1.53 19.34
CA ALA A 11 30.28 1.75 20.28
C ALA A 11 29.97 3.01 21.10
N SER A 12 29.47 2.84 22.33
CA SER A 12 29.30 3.92 23.29
C SER A 12 30.66 4.46 23.71
N VAL A 13 31.01 5.65 23.23
CA VAL A 13 32.17 6.39 23.70
C VAL A 13 31.67 7.38 24.76
N ALA A 14 31.89 7.04 26.01
CA ALA A 14 31.71 7.98 27.13
C ALA A 14 32.87 9.00 27.10
N PHE A 15 32.60 10.25 26.75
CA PHE A 15 33.56 11.34 26.85
C PHE A 15 33.56 11.91 28.26
N SER A 16 34.64 11.62 29.03
CA SER A 16 35.01 12.41 30.20
C SER A 16 35.68 13.71 29.73
N LEU A 17 35.12 14.84 30.10
CA LEU A 17 35.65 16.17 29.86
C LEU A 17 36.97 16.33 30.63
N ILE A 18 38.12 16.22 29.95
CA ILE A 18 39.41 16.74 30.39
C ILE A 18 39.62 18.04 29.60
N ALA A 19 39.68 19.18 30.30
CA ALA A 19 40.02 20.46 29.70
C ALA A 19 41.45 20.44 29.15
N SER A 20 41.58 20.47 27.83
CA SER A 20 42.82 20.70 27.10
C SER A 20 42.69 21.91 26.16
N PRO A 21 43.78 22.61 25.79
CA PRO A 21 43.74 23.90 25.11
C PRO A 21 43.00 23.79 23.78
N ALA A 22 42.29 24.84 23.40
CA ALA A 22 41.38 24.96 22.27
C ALA A 22 41.79 24.14 21.03
N ALA A 23 41.35 22.88 20.99
CA ALA A 23 41.30 22.11 19.77
C ALA A 23 40.20 22.72 18.89
N ALA A 24 40.43 22.82 17.58
CA ALA A 24 39.40 23.26 16.65
C ALA A 24 38.15 22.42 16.85
N GLU A 25 36.99 23.08 16.99
CA GLU A 25 35.72 22.43 17.16
C GLU A 25 35.49 21.41 16.01
N SER A 26 35.18 20.15 16.36
CA SER A 26 34.95 19.12 15.34
C SER A 26 33.68 19.45 14.54
N ASP A 27 33.58 18.93 13.32
CA ASP A 27 32.41 19.11 12.47
C ASP A 27 31.14 18.63 13.18
N MET A 28 31.20 17.51 13.90
CA MET A 28 30.06 17.00 14.71
C MET A 28 29.69 17.99 15.83
N GLN A 29 30.66 18.59 16.55
CA GLN A 29 30.34 19.56 17.58
C GLN A 29 29.69 20.82 17.01
N ARG A 30 30.18 21.30 15.88
CA ARG A 30 29.59 22.43 15.17
C ARG A 30 28.16 22.14 14.72
N THR A 31 27.93 20.96 14.12
CA THR A 31 26.61 20.50 13.70
C THR A 31 25.66 20.36 14.88
N LEU A 32 26.13 19.78 16.01
CA LEU A 32 25.35 19.69 17.25
C LEU A 32 24.93 21.08 17.77
N SER A 33 25.84 22.06 17.72
CA SER A 33 25.53 23.42 18.14
C SER A 33 24.44 24.04 17.26
N LEU A 34 24.49 23.85 15.94
CA LEU A 34 23.45 24.30 15.01
C LEU A 34 22.12 23.60 15.27
N VAL A 35 22.13 22.29 15.46
CA VAL A 35 20.91 21.52 15.77
C VAL A 35 20.26 22.03 17.05
N LYS A 36 21.00 22.20 18.14
CA LYS A 36 20.46 22.74 19.40
C LYS A 36 19.85 24.12 19.27
N GLN A 37 20.39 24.98 18.43
CA GLN A 37 19.80 26.30 18.15
C GLN A 37 18.42 26.18 17.43
N ARG A 38 18.24 25.15 16.61
CA ARG A 38 17.04 24.96 15.79
C ARG A 38 15.94 24.20 16.50
N VAL A 39 16.28 23.12 17.22
CA VAL A 39 15.28 22.27 17.89
C VAL A 39 14.87 22.79 19.27
N GLY A 40 15.64 23.72 19.85
CA GLY A 40 15.34 24.34 21.14
C GLY A 40 16.05 23.64 22.31
N SER A 41 15.54 23.87 23.55
CA SER A 41 16.18 23.34 24.75
C SER A 41 16.16 21.83 24.81
N THR A 42 17.35 21.29 25.10
CA THR A 42 17.54 19.87 25.42
C THR A 42 17.60 19.63 26.95
N ASP A 43 17.24 20.63 27.74
CA ASP A 43 17.20 20.51 29.19
C ASP A 43 16.07 19.54 29.60
N GLY A 44 16.36 18.65 30.52
CA GLY A 44 15.42 17.62 30.97
C GLY A 44 15.65 16.22 30.42
N TYR A 45 16.46 16.08 29.37
CA TYR A 45 16.98 14.78 28.97
C TYR A 45 18.20 14.44 29.82
N LYS A 46 18.35 13.15 30.15
CA LYS A 46 19.39 12.68 31.09
C LYS A 46 20.52 11.90 30.40
N ALA A 47 20.25 11.38 29.20
CA ALA A 47 21.24 10.69 28.39
C ALA A 47 21.34 11.36 27.02
N PHE A 48 22.53 11.26 26.43
CA PHE A 48 22.84 11.76 25.10
C PHE A 48 23.79 10.81 24.38
N ASN A 49 23.41 10.44 23.15
CA ASN A 49 24.24 9.66 22.25
C ASN A 49 24.43 10.40 20.93
N SER A 50 25.54 10.12 20.24
CA SER A 50 25.77 10.63 18.90
C SER A 50 26.56 9.65 18.05
N SER A 51 26.30 9.64 16.75
CA SER A 51 27.02 8.84 15.78
C SER A 51 27.26 9.61 14.48
N GLU A 52 28.26 9.18 13.73
CA GLU A 52 28.58 9.69 12.40
C GLU A 52 28.33 8.60 11.38
N TYR A 53 27.72 8.97 10.28
CA TYR A 53 27.46 8.09 9.16
C TYR A 53 27.92 8.76 7.86
N VAL A 54 28.60 8.02 7.01
CA VAL A 54 29.06 8.50 5.70
C VAL A 54 28.54 7.57 4.63
N ALA A 55 27.72 8.10 3.73
CA ALA A 55 27.22 7.41 2.54
C ALA A 55 27.33 8.31 1.32
N ASP A 56 27.77 7.77 0.19
CA ASP A 56 27.89 8.48 -1.10
C ASP A 56 28.62 9.82 -1.02
N GLY A 57 29.65 9.90 -0.14
CA GLY A 57 30.40 11.12 0.08
C GLY A 57 29.69 12.20 0.89
N VAL A 58 28.51 11.90 1.44
CA VAL A 58 27.76 12.77 2.34
C VAL A 58 27.94 12.31 3.78
N THR A 59 28.38 13.23 4.64
CA THR A 59 28.47 12.98 6.08
C THR A 59 27.22 13.50 6.78
N SER A 60 26.60 12.64 7.58
CA SER A 60 25.50 12.97 8.48
C SER A 60 25.84 12.59 9.92
N TYR A 61 25.22 13.28 10.85
CA TYR A 61 25.37 13.06 12.28
C TYR A 61 23.99 12.80 12.89
N SER A 62 23.90 11.74 13.69
CA SER A 62 22.71 11.43 14.47
C SER A 62 22.94 11.83 15.92
N PHE A 63 21.97 12.51 16.50
CA PHE A 63 21.95 12.99 17.87
C PHE A 63 20.69 12.50 18.56
N ASN A 64 20.85 11.83 19.68
CA ASN A 64 19.76 11.21 20.39
C ASN A 64 19.80 11.65 21.86
N TRP A 65 18.69 12.18 22.35
CA TRP A 65 18.47 12.59 23.73
C TRP A 65 17.33 11.78 24.32
N GLU A 66 17.51 11.28 25.54
CA GLU A 66 16.49 10.49 26.21
C GLU A 66 16.45 10.73 27.73
N THR A 67 15.30 10.45 28.36
CA THR A 67 15.18 10.36 29.80
C THR A 67 15.39 8.93 30.26
N SER A 68 15.73 8.71 31.56
CA SER A 68 15.79 7.37 32.12
C SER A 68 14.36 6.78 32.30
N ALA A 69 14.25 5.46 32.15
CA ALA A 69 13.01 4.69 31.97
C ALA A 69 12.01 4.63 33.15
N ASP A 70 12.17 5.40 34.23
CA ASP A 70 11.48 5.04 35.47
C ASP A 70 10.02 5.48 35.58
N ASP A 71 9.52 6.55 34.92
CA ASP A 71 8.11 6.95 35.01
C ASP A 71 7.52 7.67 33.75
N SER A 72 8.34 8.29 32.94
CA SER A 72 7.95 8.88 31.66
C SER A 72 9.14 8.90 30.70
N TYR A 73 9.11 8.04 29.71
CA TYR A 73 10.14 8.02 28.69
C TYR A 73 9.90 9.14 27.68
N LYS A 74 10.90 10.03 27.54
CA LYS A 74 10.93 11.07 26.52
C LYS A 74 12.17 10.88 25.67
N TYR A 75 12.03 11.08 24.39
CA TYR A 75 13.15 11.06 23.46
C TYR A 75 13.07 12.20 22.46
N MET A 76 14.22 12.56 21.92
CA MET A 76 14.37 13.40 20.76
C MET A 76 15.52 12.87 19.92
N ASP A 77 15.21 12.51 18.68
CA ASP A 77 16.15 12.02 17.68
C ASP A 77 16.30 13.04 16.57
N VAL A 78 17.53 13.36 16.20
CA VAL A 78 17.82 14.30 15.12
C VAL A 78 18.95 13.75 14.27
N THR A 79 18.70 13.62 12.97
CA THR A 79 19.78 13.39 12.00
C THR A 79 19.99 14.67 11.18
N ALA A 80 21.22 15.12 11.09
CA ALA A 80 21.56 16.35 10.39
C ALA A 80 22.83 16.18 9.53
N LEU A 81 22.86 16.87 8.40
CA LEU A 81 24.04 17.02 7.57
C LEU A 81 25.05 17.95 8.24
N LYS A 82 26.31 17.91 7.78
CA LYS A 82 27.42 18.70 8.31
C LYS A 82 27.16 20.21 8.38
N ASP A 83 26.30 20.75 7.50
CA ASP A 83 25.89 22.16 7.49
C ASP A 83 24.72 22.47 8.46
N GLY A 84 24.27 21.46 9.20
CA GLY A 84 23.16 21.55 10.12
C GLY A 84 21.78 21.37 9.48
N THR A 85 21.66 21.05 8.20
CA THR A 85 20.39 20.68 7.58
C THR A 85 19.85 19.40 8.22
N ILE A 86 18.69 19.49 8.85
CA ILE A 86 18.05 18.35 9.53
C ILE A 86 17.28 17.54 8.48
N THR A 87 17.60 16.25 8.38
CA THR A 87 16.92 15.31 7.46
C THR A 87 15.97 14.38 8.18
N GLN A 88 16.15 14.21 9.49
CA GLN A 88 15.26 13.46 10.34
C GLN A 88 15.12 14.15 11.70
N TYR A 89 13.91 14.17 12.21
CA TYR A 89 13.56 14.70 13.52
C TYR A 89 12.40 13.92 14.10
N GLY A 90 12.49 13.51 15.31
CA GLY A 90 11.42 12.80 16.01
C GLY A 90 11.43 13.15 17.50
N VAL A 91 10.26 13.36 18.08
CA VAL A 91 10.08 13.56 19.52
C VAL A 91 8.92 12.75 20.03
N GLY A 92 9.12 12.14 21.20
CA GLY A 92 8.07 11.40 21.88
C GLY A 92 8.11 11.60 23.38
N ASP A 93 6.95 11.53 24.00
CA ASP A 93 6.73 11.58 25.44
C ASP A 93 5.69 10.56 25.83
N SER A 94 6.09 9.47 26.49
CA SER A 94 5.17 8.40 26.90
C SER A 94 4.18 8.83 27.98
N SER A 95 4.39 9.99 28.61
CA SER A 95 3.47 10.57 29.59
C SER A 95 2.37 11.42 28.95
N GLU A 96 2.51 11.81 27.69
CA GLU A 96 1.46 12.48 26.95
C GLU A 96 0.26 11.54 26.83
N LYS A 97 -0.84 11.89 27.50
CA LYS A 97 -2.11 11.24 27.26
C LYS A 97 -2.71 11.84 26.00
N THR A 98 -2.62 11.13 24.90
CA THR A 98 -3.40 11.47 23.71
C THR A 98 -4.87 11.20 24.02
N ASP A 99 -5.74 12.16 23.73
CA ASP A 99 -7.18 11.89 23.70
C ASP A 99 -7.46 11.16 22.38
N ASP A 100 -7.42 9.84 22.46
CA ASP A 100 -7.49 8.96 21.29
C ASP A 100 -8.91 8.88 20.69
N ARG A 101 -9.84 9.72 21.15
CA ARG A 101 -11.19 9.68 20.61
C ARG A 101 -11.27 10.37 19.26
N PRO A 102 -11.87 9.72 18.25
CA PRO A 102 -12.15 10.36 16.98
C PRO A 102 -13.02 11.60 17.22
N THR A 103 -12.65 12.72 16.62
CA THR A 103 -13.37 13.99 16.76
C THR A 103 -13.38 14.79 15.45
N ILE A 104 -14.49 15.46 15.20
CA ILE A 104 -14.60 16.43 14.11
C ILE A 104 -14.17 17.85 14.55
N ASN A 105 -13.87 18.06 15.83
CA ASN A 105 -13.44 19.36 16.36
C ASN A 105 -11.93 19.54 16.22
N ARG A 106 -11.44 19.47 14.97
CA ARG A 106 -10.02 19.65 14.63
C ARG A 106 -9.81 20.94 13.84
N PRO A 107 -8.63 21.57 13.95
CA PRO A 107 -8.22 22.64 13.05
C PRO A 107 -8.32 22.21 11.58
N LYS A 108 -8.52 23.16 10.69
CA LYS A 108 -8.58 22.86 9.25
C LYS A 108 -7.22 22.41 8.74
N VAL A 109 -7.20 21.52 7.76
CA VAL A 109 -5.96 21.05 7.10
C VAL A 109 -5.13 22.21 6.58
N SER A 110 -5.77 23.24 5.99
CA SER A 110 -5.08 24.44 5.51
C SER A 110 -4.37 25.23 6.63
N GLU A 111 -4.95 25.27 7.83
CA GLU A 111 -4.34 25.85 9.02
C GLU A 111 -3.15 25.02 9.50
N ALA A 112 -3.31 23.71 9.48
CA ALA A 112 -2.25 22.77 9.86
C ALA A 112 -1.07 22.84 8.89
N ILE A 113 -1.28 22.91 7.57
CA ILE A 113 -0.21 23.11 6.57
C ILE A 113 0.55 24.40 6.86
N ALA A 114 -0.13 25.53 6.98
CA ALA A 114 0.51 26.82 7.24
C ALA A 114 1.32 26.82 8.55
N LYS A 115 0.83 26.11 9.57
CA LYS A 115 1.54 25.96 10.82
C LYS A 115 2.76 25.04 10.69
N THR A 116 2.63 23.96 9.94
CA THR A 116 3.72 23.04 9.64
C THR A 116 4.86 23.74 8.90
N GLU A 117 4.54 24.50 7.85
CA GLU A 117 5.51 25.32 7.11
C GLU A 117 6.25 26.30 8.02
N ALA A 118 5.52 26.99 8.90
CA ALA A 118 6.10 27.95 9.84
C ALA A 118 7.02 27.29 10.88
N LEU A 119 6.68 26.09 11.37
CA LEU A 119 7.50 25.33 12.31
C LEU A 119 8.70 24.70 11.60
N PHE A 120 8.50 24.15 10.42
CA PHE A 120 9.57 23.57 9.61
C PHE A 120 10.64 24.63 9.25
N ALA A 121 10.22 25.84 8.89
CA ALA A 121 11.15 26.93 8.60
C ALA A 121 12.03 27.33 9.78
N LYS A 122 11.62 27.06 11.02
CA LYS A 122 12.45 27.29 12.22
C LYS A 122 13.55 26.26 12.35
N ILE A 123 13.23 24.97 12.09
CA ILE A 123 14.22 23.90 12.21
C ILE A 123 15.10 23.76 10.97
N ASN A 124 14.59 24.13 9.79
CA ASN A 124 15.30 24.05 8.51
C ASN A 124 15.13 25.34 7.67
N PRO A 125 15.72 26.47 8.07
CA PRO A 125 15.47 27.76 7.41
C PRO A 125 15.89 27.82 5.94
N GLU A 126 16.91 27.06 5.53
CA GLU A 126 17.35 27.00 4.13
C GLU A 126 16.59 25.92 3.34
N LEU A 127 16.39 24.75 3.93
CA LEU A 127 15.67 23.66 3.25
C LEU A 127 14.19 24.02 3.04
N SER A 128 13.57 24.77 3.96
CA SER A 128 12.17 25.19 3.84
C SER A 128 11.89 26.04 2.59
N LYS A 129 12.90 26.69 2.02
CA LYS A 129 12.79 27.46 0.76
C LYS A 129 12.81 26.58 -0.49
N LYS A 130 13.21 25.32 -0.33
CA LYS A 130 13.43 24.36 -1.40
C LYS A 130 12.45 23.18 -1.38
N VAL A 131 11.43 23.26 -0.55
CA VAL A 131 10.43 22.19 -0.43
C VAL A 131 9.03 22.73 -0.55
N LYS A 132 8.12 21.86 -0.97
CA LYS A 132 6.67 22.06 -0.93
C LYS A 132 6.07 21.06 0.04
N ILE A 133 5.29 21.53 0.99
CA ILE A 133 4.51 20.71 1.91
C ILE A 133 3.10 20.61 1.33
N SER A 134 2.58 19.40 1.19
CA SER A 134 1.27 19.13 0.60
C SER A 134 0.52 18.06 1.37
N ASP A 135 -0.79 18.15 1.36
CA ASP A 135 -1.68 17.11 1.83
C ASP A 135 -1.88 16.08 0.71
N ASP A 136 -1.79 14.81 1.03
CA ASP A 136 -2.12 13.70 0.14
C ASP A 136 -3.58 13.20 0.30
N GLY A 137 -4.38 13.97 1.05
CA GLY A 137 -5.77 13.65 1.33
C GLY A 137 -6.00 12.82 2.61
N ALA A 138 -4.93 12.35 3.26
CA ALA A 138 -5.05 11.54 4.47
C ALA A 138 -5.41 12.35 5.73
N ASN A 139 -5.13 13.66 5.74
CA ASN A 139 -5.28 14.49 6.93
C ASN A 139 -6.70 15.00 7.21
N GLY A 140 -7.60 14.87 6.28
CA GLY A 140 -9.02 15.23 6.46
C GLY A 140 -9.76 14.30 7.42
N THR A 141 -9.16 13.18 7.80
CA THR A 141 -9.83 12.09 8.47
C THR A 141 -9.92 12.26 9.99
N ILE A 142 -10.91 11.62 10.59
CA ILE A 142 -11.13 11.66 12.04
C ILE A 142 -10.19 10.73 12.83
N ALA A 143 -9.53 9.83 12.16
CA ALA A 143 -8.73 8.75 12.76
C ALA A 143 -7.28 9.16 13.02
N SER A 144 -6.80 10.16 12.34
CA SER A 144 -5.42 10.62 12.48
C SER A 144 -5.25 11.49 13.73
N TYR A 145 -4.44 11.05 14.68
CA TYR A 145 -4.12 11.82 15.88
C TYR A 145 -3.35 13.08 15.58
N ASN A 146 -2.50 13.03 14.56
CA ASN A 146 -1.64 14.08 14.10
C ASN A 146 -1.95 14.39 12.63
N TYR A 147 -1.48 15.52 12.15
CA TYR A 147 -1.47 15.82 10.72
C TYR A 147 -0.17 15.32 10.13
N SER A 148 -0.25 14.49 9.10
CA SER A 148 0.91 14.02 8.35
C SER A 148 0.86 14.57 6.92
N PHE A 149 1.89 15.26 6.49
CA PHE A 149 1.98 15.88 5.18
C PHE A 149 3.16 15.31 4.41
N ARG A 150 3.04 15.28 3.09
CA ARG A 150 4.18 15.04 2.22
C ARG A 150 5.05 16.28 2.14
N ILE A 151 6.36 16.07 2.11
CA ILE A 151 7.37 17.10 1.88
C ILE A 151 8.16 16.71 0.63
N ASN A 152 8.12 17.55 -0.40
CA ASN A 152 8.74 17.28 -1.69
C ASN A 152 9.75 18.38 -1.99
N ARG A 153 10.94 18.00 -2.41
CA ARG A 153 11.95 18.97 -2.87
C ARG A 153 11.53 19.62 -4.18
N VAL A 154 11.81 20.93 -4.28
CA VAL A 154 11.57 21.74 -5.47
C VAL A 154 12.83 22.53 -5.77
N GLU A 155 13.35 22.43 -6.98
CA GLU A 155 14.46 23.25 -7.48
C GLU A 155 14.03 23.94 -8.79
N ASN A 156 14.35 25.20 -8.97
CA ASN A 156 13.91 25.99 -10.12
C ASN A 156 12.37 25.99 -10.35
N GLY A 157 11.56 25.75 -9.31
CA GLY A 157 10.12 25.60 -9.43
C GLY A 157 9.64 24.22 -9.89
N ILE A 158 10.56 23.27 -10.08
CA ILE A 158 10.30 21.92 -10.60
C ILE A 158 10.51 20.88 -9.50
N PRO A 159 9.62 19.88 -9.36
CA PRO A 159 9.77 18.82 -8.37
C PRO A 159 11.01 17.96 -8.64
N VAL A 160 11.66 17.54 -7.55
CA VAL A 160 12.78 16.60 -7.57
C VAL A 160 12.25 15.27 -7.02
N LYS A 161 12.20 14.25 -7.86
CA LYS A 161 11.72 12.93 -7.50
C LYS A 161 12.70 12.22 -6.55
N ASN A 162 12.20 11.28 -5.73
CA ASN A 162 13.01 10.56 -4.74
C ASN A 162 13.84 11.46 -3.81
N ASN A 163 13.41 12.69 -3.61
CA ASN A 163 13.89 13.64 -2.62
C ASN A 163 12.69 14.21 -1.88
N ASP A 164 11.97 13.31 -1.25
CA ASP A 164 10.70 13.56 -0.58
C ASP A 164 10.68 12.87 0.78
N GLY A 165 9.59 13.03 1.49
CA GLY A 165 9.38 12.43 2.79
C GLY A 165 8.05 12.85 3.40
N TYR A 166 8.00 12.82 4.70
CA TYR A 166 6.82 13.21 5.45
C TYR A 166 7.17 14.11 6.64
N ILE A 167 6.19 14.87 7.08
CA ILE A 167 6.29 15.74 8.25
C ILE A 167 4.99 15.68 9.04
N THR A 168 5.09 15.44 10.33
CA THR A 168 3.94 15.24 11.20
C THR A 168 3.83 16.37 12.23
N LEU A 169 2.65 16.99 12.29
CA LEU A 169 2.28 18.04 13.22
C LEU A 169 1.29 17.49 14.24
N LYS A 170 1.47 17.79 15.53
CA LYS A 170 0.53 17.42 16.58
C LYS A 170 -0.87 17.98 16.28
N SER A 171 -1.90 17.22 16.65
CA SER A 171 -3.31 17.57 16.39
C SER A 171 -3.76 18.94 16.93
N ASP A 172 -3.13 19.41 17.99
CA ASP A 172 -3.34 20.74 18.60
C ASP A 172 -2.53 21.87 17.93
N LEU A 173 -1.82 21.56 16.86
CA LEU A 173 -0.91 22.44 16.12
C LEU A 173 0.25 23.01 16.97
N SER A 174 0.57 22.44 18.12
CA SER A 174 1.57 23.01 19.04
C SER A 174 3.00 22.83 18.57
N ALA A 175 3.33 21.66 18.00
CA ALA A 175 4.69 21.26 17.63
C ALA A 175 4.72 20.21 16.50
N LEU A 176 5.85 20.14 15.81
CA LEU A 176 6.16 18.98 15.00
C LEU A 176 6.46 17.79 15.92
N SER A 177 5.97 16.62 15.59
CA SER A 177 6.25 15.38 16.30
C SER A 177 7.29 14.53 15.57
N ASP A 178 7.25 14.57 14.23
CA ASP A 178 8.13 13.75 13.41
C ASP A 178 8.37 14.41 12.04
N PHE A 179 9.53 14.13 11.47
CA PHE A 179 9.91 14.59 10.15
C PHE A 179 10.99 13.68 9.61
N TYR A 180 10.83 13.23 8.40
CA TYR A 180 11.83 12.51 7.62
C TYR A 180 11.82 12.99 6.18
N MET A 181 12.99 13.16 5.59
CA MET A 181 13.15 13.48 4.19
C MET A 181 14.39 12.79 3.63
N ASP A 182 14.21 12.06 2.55
CA ASP A 182 15.31 11.63 1.71
C ASP A 182 15.84 12.87 0.97
N TYR A 183 17.08 13.28 1.29
CA TYR A 183 17.63 14.53 0.80
C TYR A 183 19.07 14.38 0.37
N SER A 184 19.29 14.51 -0.92
CA SER A 184 20.62 14.47 -1.55
C SER A 184 21.18 15.90 -1.76
N PRO A 185 22.12 16.37 -0.92
CA PRO A 185 22.57 17.78 -0.93
C PRO A 185 23.43 18.14 -2.15
N ASN A 186 24.11 17.16 -2.76
CA ASN A 186 25.13 17.36 -3.77
C ASN A 186 24.61 17.33 -5.21
N LEU A 187 23.29 17.21 -5.42
CA LEU A 187 22.68 17.14 -6.74
C LEU A 187 22.91 18.44 -7.52
N LYS A 188 23.25 18.28 -8.80
CA LYS A 188 23.38 19.38 -9.76
C LYS A 188 22.13 19.42 -10.64
N PHE A 189 21.59 20.61 -10.79
CA PHE A 189 20.36 20.86 -11.53
C PHE A 189 20.65 21.76 -12.73
N ALA A 190 20.29 21.28 -13.93
CA ALA A 190 20.32 22.13 -15.12
C ALA A 190 19.15 23.14 -15.07
N PRO A 191 19.36 24.42 -15.44
CA PRO A 191 18.27 25.39 -15.53
C PRO A 191 17.30 24.97 -16.66
N PRO A 192 15.97 25.18 -16.48
CA PRO A 192 14.96 24.70 -17.44
C PRO A 192 14.81 25.59 -18.68
N ASP A 193 15.47 26.73 -18.76
CA ASP A 193 15.23 27.78 -19.75
C ASP A 193 15.43 27.32 -21.21
N GLU A 194 16.26 26.29 -21.44
CA GLU A 194 16.55 25.74 -22.76
C GLU A 194 15.80 24.42 -23.03
N SER A 195 14.83 24.05 -22.21
CA SER A 195 14.05 22.83 -22.43
C SER A 195 13.14 22.95 -23.64
N ILE A 196 12.91 21.82 -24.33
CA ILE A 196 11.87 21.73 -25.36
C ILE A 196 10.49 22.01 -24.72
N ASN A 197 9.51 22.39 -25.51
CA ASN A 197 8.16 22.59 -24.98
C ASN A 197 7.43 21.26 -24.76
N ALA A 198 6.38 21.28 -23.95
CA ALA A 198 5.61 20.10 -23.59
C ALA A 198 5.00 19.35 -24.80
N ASP A 199 4.56 20.07 -25.84
CA ASP A 199 3.99 19.43 -27.04
C ASP A 199 5.04 18.66 -27.82
N ALA A 200 6.26 19.19 -27.93
CA ALA A 200 7.38 18.46 -28.54
C ALA A 200 7.75 17.23 -27.72
N ALA A 201 7.72 17.34 -26.39
CA ALA A 201 7.99 16.23 -25.48
C ALA A 201 6.92 15.13 -25.57
N LYS A 202 5.63 15.48 -25.61
CA LYS A 202 4.52 14.54 -25.82
C LYS A 202 4.66 13.77 -27.12
N LYS A 203 4.99 14.48 -28.20
CA LYS A 203 5.26 13.85 -29.49
C LYS A 203 6.45 12.90 -29.44
N ALA A 204 7.54 13.32 -28.79
CA ALA A 204 8.72 12.47 -28.61
C ALA A 204 8.40 11.22 -27.79
N PHE A 205 7.57 11.33 -26.75
CA PHE A 205 7.11 10.17 -25.98
C PHE A 205 6.32 9.19 -26.84
N ALA A 206 5.34 9.66 -27.61
CA ALA A 206 4.54 8.81 -28.48
C ALA A 206 5.40 8.05 -29.51
N GLU A 207 6.44 8.70 -30.07
CA GLU A 207 7.34 8.13 -31.08
C GLU A 207 8.41 7.20 -30.48
N LYS A 208 9.00 7.54 -29.33
CA LYS A 208 10.23 6.90 -28.80
C LYS A 208 9.98 5.96 -27.63
N VAL A 209 8.96 6.22 -26.81
CA VAL A 209 8.46 5.35 -25.75
C VAL A 209 7.23 4.61 -26.24
N GLY A 210 6.16 5.32 -26.53
CA GLY A 210 4.89 4.79 -27.03
C GLY A 210 4.12 3.93 -26.01
N MET A 211 2.92 3.52 -26.39
CA MET A 211 2.04 2.68 -25.56
C MET A 211 1.96 1.26 -26.13
N ARG A 212 1.75 0.30 -25.25
CA ARG A 212 1.60 -1.13 -25.56
C ARG A 212 0.26 -1.63 -25.06
N LEU A 213 -0.45 -2.35 -25.91
CA LEU A 213 -1.67 -3.07 -25.53
C LEU A 213 -1.30 -4.38 -24.83
N ILE A 214 -1.92 -4.63 -23.69
CA ILE A 214 -1.78 -5.87 -22.92
C ILE A 214 -3.14 -6.35 -22.41
N TYR A 215 -3.21 -7.59 -21.95
CA TYR A 215 -4.28 -8.04 -21.05
C TYR A 215 -3.83 -7.85 -19.62
N GLU A 216 -4.66 -7.18 -18.84
CA GLU A 216 -4.57 -7.08 -17.39
C GLU A 216 -5.57 -8.02 -16.74
N ILE A 217 -5.14 -8.73 -15.70
CA ILE A 217 -6.01 -9.61 -14.90
C ILE A 217 -6.50 -8.85 -13.68
N LYS A 218 -7.80 -8.63 -13.63
CA LYS A 218 -8.48 -7.96 -12.54
C LYS A 218 -9.12 -8.96 -11.59
N ARG A 219 -8.90 -8.77 -10.29
CA ARG A 219 -9.43 -9.62 -9.23
C ARG A 219 -10.42 -8.85 -8.39
N ASP A 220 -11.66 -9.30 -8.38
CA ASP A 220 -12.68 -8.83 -7.46
C ASP A 220 -12.70 -9.76 -6.24
N TYR A 221 -12.07 -9.30 -5.17
CA TYR A 221 -11.97 -10.08 -3.92
C TYR A 221 -13.30 -10.21 -3.19
N GLU A 222 -14.31 -9.40 -3.50
CA GLU A 222 -15.65 -9.51 -2.92
C GLU A 222 -16.47 -10.60 -3.58
N LYS A 223 -16.53 -10.55 -4.90
CA LYS A 223 -17.25 -11.54 -5.68
C LYS A 223 -16.47 -12.83 -5.85
N ASN A 224 -15.17 -12.83 -5.47
CA ASN A 224 -14.21 -13.89 -5.78
C ASN A 224 -14.26 -14.25 -7.28
N THR A 225 -14.20 -13.21 -8.13
CA THR A 225 -14.16 -13.35 -9.58
C THR A 225 -12.88 -12.79 -10.15
N ILE A 226 -12.47 -13.36 -11.27
CA ILE A 226 -11.34 -12.88 -12.08
C ILE A 226 -11.87 -12.49 -13.44
N THR A 227 -11.42 -11.39 -13.97
CA THR A 227 -11.69 -10.93 -15.33
C THR A 227 -10.41 -10.49 -16.02
N ALA A 228 -10.37 -10.52 -17.33
CA ALA A 228 -9.31 -9.90 -18.12
C ALA A 228 -9.83 -8.65 -18.81
N ALA A 229 -9.03 -7.60 -18.85
CA ALA A 229 -9.31 -6.37 -19.56
C ALA A 229 -8.15 -6.02 -20.50
N GLN A 230 -8.46 -5.38 -21.64
CA GLN A 230 -7.43 -4.81 -22.50
C GLN A 230 -7.08 -3.42 -22.02
N VAL A 231 -5.78 -3.18 -21.78
CA VAL A 231 -5.29 -1.89 -21.30
C VAL A 231 -4.01 -1.48 -22.06
N TYR A 232 -3.77 -0.19 -22.13
CA TYR A 232 -2.52 0.35 -22.64
C TYR A 232 -1.61 0.76 -21.49
N ILE A 233 -0.32 0.45 -21.63
CA ILE A 233 0.77 0.87 -20.75
C ILE A 233 1.92 1.41 -21.59
N PRO A 234 2.82 2.26 -21.06
CA PRO A 234 4.07 2.61 -21.73
C PRO A 234 4.88 1.36 -22.09
N LYS A 235 5.50 1.35 -23.28
CA LYS A 235 6.29 0.18 -23.74
C LYS A 235 7.56 -0.04 -22.95
N LYS A 236 8.13 1.03 -22.38
CA LYS A 236 9.38 1.02 -21.64
C LYS A 236 9.14 1.59 -20.25
N GLU A 237 9.42 0.78 -19.26
CA GLU A 237 9.40 1.21 -17.87
C GLU A 237 10.56 2.18 -17.58
N ASN A 238 10.40 3.03 -16.57
CA ASN A 238 11.42 3.99 -16.14
C ASN A 238 12.10 4.78 -17.27
N THR A 239 11.36 4.99 -18.39
CA THR A 239 11.86 5.70 -19.56
C THR A 239 11.03 6.96 -19.79
N PHE A 240 11.70 8.10 -19.77
CA PHE A 240 11.12 9.44 -19.87
C PHE A 240 11.70 10.18 -21.05
N ILE A 241 11.27 11.41 -21.29
CA ILE A 241 11.81 12.25 -22.35
C ILE A 241 12.77 13.28 -21.76
N ASP A 242 14.03 13.21 -22.16
CA ASP A 242 15.03 14.20 -21.80
C ASP A 242 14.58 15.59 -22.26
N ALA A 243 14.53 16.54 -21.31
CA ALA A 243 13.93 17.85 -21.55
C ALA A 243 14.70 18.74 -22.52
N PHE A 244 15.96 18.45 -22.83
CA PHE A 244 16.78 19.26 -23.71
C PHE A 244 16.91 18.67 -25.11
N THR A 245 17.02 17.35 -25.18
CA THR A 245 17.27 16.64 -26.44
C THR A 245 16.02 16.07 -27.08
N GLY A 246 14.95 15.87 -26.30
CA GLY A 246 13.77 15.13 -26.74
C GLY A 246 14.03 13.64 -26.99
N GLU A 247 15.15 13.09 -26.51
CA GLU A 247 15.45 11.66 -26.63
C GLU A 247 14.80 10.89 -25.45
N ALA A 248 14.50 9.61 -25.70
CA ALA A 248 14.08 8.72 -24.65
C ALA A 248 15.27 8.42 -23.72
N ARG A 249 15.08 8.64 -22.42
CA ARG A 249 16.07 8.44 -21.38
C ARG A 249 15.55 7.39 -20.39
N GLU A 250 16.26 6.29 -20.30
CA GLU A 250 16.05 5.30 -19.23
C GLU A 250 16.74 5.80 -17.97
N THR A 251 16.06 5.70 -16.82
CA THR A 251 16.59 6.08 -15.51
C THR A 251 16.71 4.86 -14.63
N GLN A 252 17.70 4.88 -13.75
CA GLN A 252 17.90 3.82 -12.74
C GLN A 252 17.18 4.11 -11.42
N ALA A 253 16.46 5.23 -11.36
CA ALA A 253 15.67 5.57 -10.19
C ALA A 253 14.55 4.52 -10.02
N ASP A 254 14.52 3.91 -8.86
CA ASP A 254 13.46 2.99 -8.47
C ASP A 254 12.21 3.82 -8.15
N PHE A 255 11.48 4.19 -9.19
CA PHE A 255 10.14 4.71 -9.00
C PHE A 255 9.29 3.54 -8.54
N ALA A 256 8.56 3.73 -7.44
CA ALA A 256 7.45 2.86 -7.13
C ALA A 256 6.60 2.78 -8.39
N SER A 257 6.81 1.69 -9.15
CA SER A 257 6.35 1.58 -10.53
C SER A 257 4.88 2.01 -10.59
N PRO A 258 4.53 3.09 -11.35
CA PRO A 258 3.14 3.45 -11.58
C PRO A 258 2.41 2.34 -12.33
N PHE A 259 3.15 1.35 -12.84
CA PHE A 259 2.67 0.04 -13.21
C PHE A 259 2.48 -0.77 -11.94
N ARG A 260 1.42 -0.56 -11.20
CA ARG A 260 1.02 -1.45 -10.11
C ARG A 260 0.51 -2.78 -10.66
N TYR A 261 1.32 -3.39 -11.52
CA TYR A 261 1.22 -4.81 -11.70
C TYR A 261 1.77 -5.40 -10.42
N SER A 262 0.90 -5.83 -9.57
CA SER A 262 1.18 -6.93 -8.71
C SER A 262 1.61 -8.09 -9.62
N LEU A 263 2.85 -8.04 -10.10
CA LEU A 263 3.55 -9.18 -10.67
C LEU A 263 3.82 -10.12 -9.49
N GLY A 264 2.72 -10.48 -8.80
CA GLY A 264 2.76 -11.17 -7.52
C GLY A 264 3.58 -12.42 -7.57
N THR A 265 4.82 -12.32 -7.11
CA THR A 265 5.50 -13.42 -6.45
C THR A 265 4.77 -13.81 -5.16
N ASP A 266 3.89 -12.94 -4.67
CA ASP A 266 3.09 -13.13 -3.46
C ASP A 266 1.81 -13.94 -3.69
N GLU A 267 1.41 -14.19 -4.94
CA GLU A 267 0.18 -14.91 -5.24
C GLU A 267 0.17 -16.37 -4.78
N PHE A 268 1.32 -16.99 -4.72
CA PHE A 268 1.40 -18.38 -4.25
C PHE A 268 1.33 -18.49 -2.72
N SER A 269 1.80 -17.49 -1.99
CA SER A 269 1.77 -17.50 -0.51
C SER A 269 0.42 -17.11 0.09
N ALA A 270 -0.44 -16.39 -0.66
CA ALA A 270 -1.67 -15.78 -0.14
C ALA A 270 -2.96 -16.49 -0.58
N MET A 271 -2.89 -17.52 -1.43
CA MET A 271 -4.08 -18.18 -1.95
C MET A 271 -4.71 -19.23 -1.02
N GLY A 272 -4.17 -19.41 0.18
CA GLY A 272 -4.85 -20.15 1.23
C GLY A 272 -6.03 -19.34 1.76
N ASP A 273 -7.21 -19.91 1.76
CA ASP A 273 -8.42 -19.33 2.34
C ASP A 273 -8.13 -18.95 3.81
N GLY A 274 -7.84 -17.73 3.98
CA GLY A 274 -7.76 -16.71 5.02
C GLY A 274 -7.35 -17.02 6.34
N ASP A 275 -7.06 -17.66 7.16
CA ASP A 275 -6.74 -17.49 8.60
C ASP A 275 -5.31 -17.87 9.03
N GLY A 276 -4.31 -17.84 8.19
CA GLY A 276 -2.91 -18.02 8.62
C GLY A 276 -2.59 -19.31 9.41
N LYS A 277 -3.52 -20.25 9.53
CA LYS A 277 -3.45 -21.44 10.36
C LYS A 277 -3.96 -22.70 9.68
N GLY A 278 -3.52 -23.01 8.48
CA GLY A 278 -3.67 -24.40 8.14
C GLY A 278 -4.36 -24.68 6.84
N GLY A 279 -3.68 -25.45 6.02
CA GLY A 279 -4.29 -26.23 4.95
C GLY A 279 -5.45 -27.10 5.44
N LEU A 280 -6.17 -27.69 4.52
CA LEU A 280 -7.32 -28.56 4.80
C LEU A 280 -6.97 -29.64 5.84
N SER A 281 -7.89 -29.92 6.75
CA SER A 281 -7.74 -30.98 7.72
C SER A 281 -7.67 -32.36 7.01
N PRO A 282 -7.12 -33.39 7.64
CA PRO A 282 -7.09 -34.73 7.07
C PRO A 282 -8.46 -35.26 6.59
N VAL A 283 -9.54 -34.87 7.28
CA VAL A 283 -10.91 -35.22 6.87
C VAL A 283 -11.33 -34.47 5.62
N GLN A 284 -11.04 -33.16 5.55
CA GLN A 284 -11.32 -32.35 4.39
C GLN A 284 -10.50 -32.80 3.16
N ILE A 285 -9.23 -33.19 3.39
CA ILE A 285 -8.38 -33.74 2.33
C ILE A 285 -9.00 -35.04 1.78
N ALA A 286 -9.41 -35.96 2.64
CA ALA A 286 -10.00 -37.22 2.23
C ALA A 286 -11.31 -37.03 1.44
N GLU A 287 -12.17 -36.13 1.89
CA GLU A 287 -13.44 -35.80 1.19
C GLU A 287 -13.16 -35.08 -0.14
N THR A 288 -12.16 -34.21 -0.17
CA THR A 288 -11.77 -33.46 -1.37
C THR A 288 -11.15 -34.34 -2.42
N ASP A 289 -10.25 -35.26 -2.05
CA ASP A 289 -9.66 -36.25 -2.94
C ASP A 289 -10.73 -37.11 -3.61
N THR A 290 -11.74 -37.53 -2.85
CA THR A 290 -12.85 -38.32 -3.35
C THR A 290 -13.76 -37.53 -4.29
N ALA A 291 -14.02 -36.25 -3.97
CA ALA A 291 -14.93 -35.41 -4.73
C ALA A 291 -14.30 -34.80 -5.99
N ALA A 292 -13.01 -34.49 -5.97
CA ALA A 292 -12.33 -33.72 -7.01
C ALA A 292 -11.39 -34.59 -7.90
N GLY A 293 -11.16 -35.86 -7.56
CA GLY A 293 -10.23 -36.75 -8.30
C GLY A 293 -8.77 -36.31 -8.21
N LEU A 294 -8.37 -35.75 -7.06
CA LEU A 294 -7.02 -35.23 -6.83
C LEU A 294 -6.01 -36.40 -6.73
N LYS A 295 -4.76 -36.14 -7.12
CA LYS A 295 -3.64 -37.03 -6.88
C LYS A 295 -3.29 -37.04 -5.40
N SER A 296 -2.80 -38.18 -4.91
CA SER A 296 -2.34 -38.25 -3.52
C SER A 296 -1.06 -37.44 -3.31
N ALA A 297 -0.88 -36.89 -2.09
CA ALA A 297 0.35 -36.19 -1.73
C ALA A 297 1.61 -37.06 -1.95
N ALA A 298 1.51 -38.39 -1.70
CA ALA A 298 2.60 -39.34 -1.92
C ALA A 298 2.95 -39.51 -3.40
N ASP A 299 1.95 -39.50 -4.30
CA ASP A 299 2.21 -39.56 -5.74
C ASP A 299 2.84 -38.28 -6.24
N ILE A 300 2.41 -37.13 -5.72
CA ILE A 300 3.02 -35.82 -6.02
C ILE A 300 4.48 -35.77 -5.53
N GLU A 301 4.74 -36.13 -4.27
CA GLU A 301 6.11 -36.22 -3.74
C GLU A 301 7.00 -37.12 -4.59
N LYS A 302 6.52 -38.28 -4.93
CA LYS A 302 7.24 -39.23 -5.81
C LYS A 302 7.55 -38.63 -7.18
N SER A 303 6.62 -37.86 -7.76
CA SER A 303 6.82 -37.20 -9.04
C SER A 303 7.86 -36.08 -8.93
N LEU A 304 7.82 -35.29 -7.87
CA LEU A 304 8.80 -34.20 -7.62
C LEU A 304 10.21 -34.79 -7.48
N ARG A 305 10.38 -35.82 -6.67
CA ARG A 305 11.69 -36.48 -6.49
C ARG A 305 12.21 -37.17 -7.76
N ALA A 306 11.31 -37.58 -8.65
CA ALA A 306 11.68 -38.19 -9.93
C ALA A 306 12.13 -37.16 -10.98
N ASN A 307 11.86 -35.89 -10.77
CA ASN A 307 12.25 -34.83 -11.71
C ASN A 307 13.70 -34.34 -11.40
N PRO A 308 14.67 -34.65 -12.27
CA PRO A 308 16.07 -34.33 -12.02
C PRO A 308 16.37 -32.84 -12.02
N LEU A 309 15.50 -31.98 -12.59
CA LEU A 309 15.68 -30.53 -12.59
C LEU A 309 15.51 -29.94 -11.20
N LEU A 310 14.68 -30.54 -10.34
CA LEU A 310 14.38 -30.04 -9.02
C LEU A 310 15.49 -30.36 -8.00
N GLY A 311 16.30 -31.38 -8.25
CA GLY A 311 17.39 -31.74 -7.36
C GLY A 311 16.96 -32.17 -5.95
N ILE A 312 15.68 -32.59 -5.76
CA ILE A 312 15.18 -33.07 -4.47
C ILE A 312 15.73 -34.44 -4.21
N THR A 313 16.74 -34.55 -3.37
CA THR A 313 17.46 -35.79 -3.09
C THR A 313 16.77 -36.63 -2.02
N LYS A 314 17.26 -37.88 -1.79
CA LYS A 314 16.64 -38.81 -0.82
C LYS A 314 16.89 -38.40 0.63
N ASP A 315 17.93 -37.67 0.90
CA ASP A 315 18.31 -37.15 2.21
C ASP A 315 17.51 -35.91 2.60
N MET A 316 16.93 -35.20 1.64
CA MET A 316 15.96 -34.12 1.92
C MET A 316 14.63 -34.76 2.37
N LYS A 317 14.25 -34.57 3.62
CA LYS A 317 12.98 -35.07 4.18
C LYS A 317 11.84 -34.14 3.80
N LEU A 318 10.66 -34.69 3.61
CA LEU A 318 9.43 -33.89 3.51
C LEU A 318 9.06 -33.38 4.91
N GLU A 319 9.26 -32.10 5.18
CA GLU A 319 9.01 -31.48 6.48
C GLU A 319 7.58 -30.96 6.58
N ARG A 320 7.04 -30.47 5.47
CA ARG A 320 5.67 -29.91 5.45
C ARG A 320 4.98 -30.27 4.16
N GLN A 321 3.70 -30.60 4.26
CA GLN A 321 2.78 -30.66 3.12
C GLN A 321 1.45 -30.01 3.50
N MET A 322 0.88 -29.29 2.57
CA MET A 322 -0.40 -28.60 2.75
C MET A 322 -1.18 -28.67 1.45
N LEU A 323 -2.46 -29.02 1.52
CA LEU A 323 -3.39 -28.91 0.41
C LEU A 323 -4.21 -27.64 0.60
N SER A 324 -4.23 -26.79 -0.40
CA SER A 324 -4.96 -25.52 -0.40
C SER A 324 -5.89 -25.44 -1.60
N ARG A 325 -6.94 -24.64 -1.46
CA ARG A 325 -7.90 -24.37 -2.52
C ARG A 325 -7.67 -22.97 -3.08
N ASN A 326 -7.73 -22.81 -4.39
CA ASN A 326 -7.67 -21.49 -5.00
C ASN A 326 -8.91 -20.67 -4.63
N ARG A 327 -8.70 -19.45 -4.19
CA ARG A 327 -9.76 -18.55 -3.73
C ARG A 327 -10.72 -18.18 -4.86
N PHE A 328 -10.19 -17.89 -6.02
CA PHE A 328 -10.95 -17.40 -7.18
C PHE A 328 -11.44 -18.57 -8.06
N GLU A 329 -10.61 -19.58 -8.25
CA GLU A 329 -10.90 -20.76 -9.04
C GLU A 329 -11.20 -21.96 -8.13
N LYS A 330 -12.37 -21.95 -7.50
CA LYS A 330 -12.77 -22.87 -6.43
C LYS A 330 -12.70 -24.38 -6.78
N SER A 331 -12.55 -24.72 -8.05
CA SER A 331 -12.31 -26.09 -8.52
C SER A 331 -10.84 -26.47 -8.54
N LYS A 332 -9.91 -25.51 -8.38
CA LYS A 332 -8.47 -25.76 -8.40
C LYS A 332 -7.92 -25.90 -6.99
N TYR A 333 -7.15 -26.97 -6.80
CA TYR A 333 -6.44 -27.30 -5.57
C TYR A 333 -4.96 -27.45 -5.87
N PHE A 334 -4.10 -27.11 -4.92
CA PHE A 334 -2.66 -27.26 -5.05
C PHE A 334 -2.02 -27.77 -3.76
N TYR A 335 -0.98 -28.58 -3.92
CA TYR A 335 -0.11 -28.99 -2.83
C TYR A 335 1.07 -28.02 -2.73
N SER A 336 1.33 -27.54 -1.51
CA SER A 336 2.55 -26.86 -1.12
C SER A 336 3.37 -27.85 -0.28
N MET A 337 4.61 -28.13 -0.71
CA MET A 337 5.50 -29.09 -0.06
C MET A 337 6.86 -28.47 0.20
N SER A 338 7.44 -28.71 1.39
CA SER A 338 8.82 -28.32 1.69
C SER A 338 9.68 -29.52 2.03
N PHE A 339 10.90 -29.49 1.53
CA PHE A 339 11.90 -30.53 1.68
C PHE A 339 13.15 -29.96 2.31
N GLU A 340 13.70 -30.60 3.31
CA GLU A 340 14.85 -30.11 4.08
C GLU A 340 15.85 -31.21 4.38
N SER A 341 17.12 -30.86 4.33
CA SER A 341 18.27 -31.62 4.84
C SER A 341 19.16 -30.72 5.67
N ASP A 342 20.26 -31.22 6.21
CA ASP A 342 21.21 -30.40 7.01
C ASP A 342 21.80 -29.23 6.22
N SER A 343 21.83 -29.28 4.90
CA SER A 343 22.48 -28.27 4.03
C SER A 343 21.59 -27.68 2.94
N ASP A 344 20.42 -28.27 2.69
CA ASP A 344 19.58 -27.88 1.55
C ASP A 344 18.11 -27.72 1.96
N TYR A 345 17.46 -26.71 1.37
CA TYR A 345 16.02 -26.47 1.51
C TYR A 345 15.40 -26.26 0.14
N ALA A 346 14.23 -26.86 -0.10
CA ALA A 346 13.46 -26.65 -1.32
C ALA A 346 11.96 -26.62 -1.04
N THR A 347 11.23 -25.83 -1.82
CA THR A 347 9.77 -25.80 -1.82
C THR A 347 9.23 -26.11 -3.20
N ALA A 348 8.05 -26.73 -3.25
CA ALA A 348 7.34 -27.00 -4.50
C ALA A 348 5.84 -26.75 -4.32
N GLU A 349 5.23 -26.13 -5.32
CA GLU A 349 3.78 -26.03 -5.46
C GLU A 349 3.32 -26.76 -6.70
N VAL A 350 2.27 -27.57 -6.55
CA VAL A 350 1.82 -28.49 -7.59
C VAL A 350 0.29 -28.48 -7.67
N ASN A 351 -0.24 -28.38 -8.88
CA ASN A 351 -1.67 -28.59 -9.10
C ASN A 351 -2.07 -30.01 -8.66
N ALA A 352 -2.95 -30.10 -7.69
CA ALA A 352 -3.30 -31.38 -7.06
C ALA A 352 -4.05 -32.31 -7.99
N ALA A 353 -4.76 -31.82 -8.99
CA ALA A 353 -5.48 -32.65 -9.96
C ALA A 353 -4.57 -33.16 -11.10
N THR A 354 -3.79 -32.25 -11.69
CA THR A 354 -2.96 -32.58 -12.86
C THR A 354 -1.57 -33.08 -12.48
N GLY A 355 -1.03 -32.67 -11.36
CA GLY A 355 0.36 -32.92 -10.97
C GLY A 355 1.35 -31.95 -11.66
N GLU A 356 0.86 -30.89 -12.28
CA GLU A 356 1.68 -29.88 -12.92
C GLU A 356 2.38 -29.01 -11.87
N LEU A 357 3.67 -28.79 -12.07
CA LEU A 357 4.47 -27.90 -11.20
C LEU A 357 4.07 -26.45 -11.46
N LEU A 358 3.65 -25.74 -10.41
CA LEU A 358 3.27 -24.33 -10.45
C LEU A 358 4.37 -23.43 -9.87
N GLY A 359 5.07 -23.92 -8.86
CA GLY A 359 6.14 -23.20 -8.19
C GLY A 359 7.23 -24.14 -7.71
N PHE A 360 8.45 -23.65 -7.71
CA PHE A 360 9.60 -24.33 -7.12
C PHE A 360 10.63 -23.29 -6.70
N SER A 361 11.22 -23.46 -5.53
CA SER A 361 12.41 -22.72 -5.14
C SER A 361 13.37 -23.64 -4.37
N ARG A 362 14.65 -23.38 -4.55
CA ARG A 362 15.73 -24.02 -3.81
C ARG A 362 16.78 -22.98 -3.48
N ASP A 363 17.25 -22.99 -2.24
CA ASP A 363 18.36 -22.14 -1.85
C ASP A 363 19.63 -22.60 -2.60
N TYR A 364 20.42 -21.66 -3.01
CA TYR A 364 21.77 -21.89 -3.54
C TYR A 364 22.74 -20.88 -2.93
N ASP A 365 23.96 -21.30 -2.75
CA ASP A 365 25.01 -20.40 -2.27
C ASP A 365 25.29 -19.33 -3.32
N GLU A 366 25.38 -18.07 -2.91
CA GLU A 366 25.85 -16.99 -3.77
C GLU A 366 27.21 -17.33 -4.36
N PRO A 367 27.47 -17.01 -5.64
CA PRO A 367 28.66 -17.50 -6.35
C PRO A 367 30.00 -17.07 -5.75
N GLY A 368 30.01 -16.11 -4.82
CA GLY A 368 31.26 -15.59 -4.23
C GLY A 368 32.25 -15.17 -5.32
N SER A 369 33.42 -15.85 -5.37
CA SER A 369 34.43 -15.64 -6.42
C SER A 369 34.31 -16.61 -7.61
N ALA A 370 33.31 -17.49 -7.64
CA ALA A 370 33.12 -18.46 -8.72
C ALA A 370 32.75 -17.76 -10.02
N LYS A 371 33.28 -18.27 -11.14
CA LYS A 371 32.99 -17.67 -12.43
C LYS A 371 31.61 -18.13 -12.95
N SER A 372 30.74 -17.18 -13.22
CA SER A 372 29.44 -17.44 -13.83
C SER A 372 29.53 -17.97 -15.25
N LEU A 373 28.52 -18.74 -15.64
CA LEU A 373 28.30 -19.15 -17.01
C LEU A 373 28.03 -17.94 -17.91
N SER A 374 28.24 -18.07 -19.22
CA SER A 374 27.83 -17.00 -20.14
C SER A 374 26.31 -16.93 -20.25
N GLY A 375 25.76 -15.72 -20.52
CA GLY A 375 24.33 -15.50 -20.70
C GLY A 375 23.70 -16.43 -21.76
N GLU A 376 24.40 -16.73 -22.84
CA GLU A 376 23.93 -17.70 -23.86
C GLU A 376 23.73 -19.11 -23.30
N LYS A 377 24.63 -19.58 -22.41
CA LYS A 377 24.50 -20.90 -21.78
C LYS A 377 23.36 -20.92 -20.76
N LEU A 378 23.22 -19.87 -19.99
CA LEU A 378 22.11 -19.72 -19.03
C LEU A 378 20.78 -19.67 -19.80
N LYS A 379 20.68 -18.88 -20.85
CA LYS A 379 19.49 -18.82 -21.71
C LYS A 379 19.11 -20.17 -22.31
N ALA A 380 20.09 -20.91 -22.84
CA ALA A 380 19.85 -22.25 -23.36
C ALA A 380 19.36 -23.21 -22.27
N ALA A 381 19.89 -23.13 -21.05
CA ALA A 381 19.43 -23.92 -19.91
C ALA A 381 18.00 -23.53 -19.49
N ALA A 382 17.67 -22.25 -19.48
CA ALA A 382 16.33 -21.75 -19.15
C ALA A 382 15.28 -22.23 -20.16
N LEU A 383 15.57 -22.13 -21.46
CA LEU A 383 14.69 -22.65 -22.53
C LEU A 383 14.45 -24.17 -22.37
N ALA A 384 15.52 -24.92 -22.07
CA ALA A 384 15.42 -26.35 -21.85
C ALA A 384 14.61 -26.70 -20.59
N ALA A 385 14.74 -25.92 -19.53
CA ALA A 385 13.97 -26.06 -18.31
C ALA A 385 12.49 -25.76 -18.56
N ALA A 386 12.15 -24.63 -19.20
CA ALA A 386 10.79 -24.25 -19.55
C ALA A 386 10.09 -25.35 -20.38
N GLN A 387 10.77 -25.88 -21.41
CA GLN A 387 10.25 -26.94 -22.26
C GLN A 387 9.96 -28.25 -21.49
N LYS A 388 10.71 -28.52 -20.43
CA LYS A 388 10.52 -29.76 -19.63
C LYS A 388 9.48 -29.55 -18.52
N LEU A 389 9.41 -28.37 -17.92
CA LEU A 389 8.53 -28.08 -16.78
C LEU A 389 7.10 -27.72 -17.22
N ALA A 390 6.95 -27.01 -18.34
CA ALA A 390 5.66 -26.60 -18.90
C ALA A 390 5.49 -27.03 -20.37
N PRO A 391 5.60 -28.35 -20.73
CA PRO A 391 5.63 -28.81 -22.12
C PRO A 391 4.33 -28.60 -22.89
N ALA A 392 3.22 -28.43 -22.20
CA ALA A 392 1.92 -28.14 -22.83
C ALA A 392 1.83 -26.66 -23.29
N HIS A 393 2.52 -25.78 -22.63
CA HIS A 393 2.39 -24.32 -22.77
C HIS A 393 3.59 -23.67 -23.45
N PHE A 394 4.79 -24.15 -23.16
CA PHE A 394 6.02 -23.61 -23.72
C PHE A 394 6.60 -24.48 -24.82
N LYS A 395 7.01 -23.86 -25.94
CA LYS A 395 7.72 -24.46 -27.04
C LYS A 395 8.93 -23.60 -27.38
N ALA A 396 10.10 -24.21 -27.42
CA ALA A 396 11.36 -23.49 -27.70
C ALA A 396 11.43 -22.88 -29.11
N ASP A 397 10.60 -23.34 -30.03
CA ASP A 397 10.44 -22.80 -31.40
C ASP A 397 9.46 -21.60 -31.48
N GLY A 398 8.91 -21.18 -30.33
CA GLY A 398 7.96 -20.07 -30.24
C GLY A 398 6.53 -20.39 -30.67
N SER A 399 6.20 -21.66 -30.90
CA SER A 399 4.83 -22.08 -31.27
C SER A 399 3.91 -22.32 -30.06
N GLY A 400 4.41 -22.16 -28.83
CA GLY A 400 3.65 -22.24 -27.60
C GLY A 400 2.91 -20.96 -27.26
N ASP A 401 2.03 -21.02 -26.28
CA ASP A 401 1.27 -19.86 -25.78
C ASP A 401 2.15 -18.88 -24.97
N TYR A 402 3.29 -19.37 -24.45
CA TYR A 402 4.25 -18.61 -23.67
C TYR A 402 5.52 -18.40 -24.49
N ILE A 403 5.88 -17.16 -24.70
CA ILE A 403 7.06 -16.77 -25.50
C ILE A 403 7.92 -15.75 -24.77
N GLU A 404 9.20 -15.68 -25.14
CA GLU A 404 10.01 -14.53 -24.83
C GLU A 404 9.45 -13.34 -25.64
N TYR A 405 8.88 -12.35 -24.97
CA TYR A 405 8.20 -11.25 -25.67
C TYR A 405 9.22 -10.15 -25.98
N PRO A 406 9.37 -9.78 -27.25
CA PRO A 406 10.30 -8.74 -27.65
C PRO A 406 10.03 -7.41 -26.95
N ASP A 407 11.08 -6.69 -26.57
CA ASP A 407 11.02 -5.37 -25.94
C ASP A 407 10.21 -5.30 -24.63
N TYR A 408 10.01 -6.46 -23.95
CA TYR A 408 9.32 -6.50 -22.67
C TYR A 408 10.01 -7.48 -21.73
N ASN A 409 11.03 -6.98 -21.03
CA ASN A 409 11.80 -7.78 -20.09
C ASN A 409 11.22 -7.60 -18.69
N LEU A 410 10.73 -8.68 -18.10
CA LEU A 410 10.24 -8.75 -16.73
C LEU A 410 11.22 -9.46 -15.80
N ALA A 411 12.45 -9.66 -16.21
CA ALA A 411 13.46 -10.30 -15.40
C ALA A 411 14.09 -9.30 -14.40
N ASP A 412 14.08 -9.67 -13.13
CA ASP A 412 14.65 -8.86 -12.03
C ASP A 412 16.18 -9.04 -11.90
N SER A 413 16.77 -9.99 -12.63
CA SER A 413 18.19 -10.32 -12.58
C SER A 413 18.68 -10.97 -13.87
N GLU A 414 20.01 -10.93 -14.12
CA GLU A 414 20.65 -11.49 -15.32
C GLU A 414 20.52 -13.02 -15.46
N ASN A 415 20.20 -13.74 -14.38
CA ASN A 415 19.99 -15.18 -14.36
C ASN A 415 18.52 -15.58 -14.31
N GLN A 416 17.59 -14.63 -14.46
CA GLN A 416 16.16 -14.85 -14.57
C GLN A 416 15.70 -14.75 -16.02
N TYR A 417 14.81 -15.65 -16.43
CA TYR A 417 14.22 -15.72 -17.77
C TYR A 417 12.71 -15.80 -17.64
N VAL A 418 12.00 -14.88 -18.31
CA VAL A 418 10.55 -14.78 -18.23
C VAL A 418 9.94 -14.97 -19.62
N PHE A 419 8.93 -15.84 -19.68
CA PHE A 419 8.14 -16.10 -20.89
C PHE A 419 6.69 -15.71 -20.58
N ILE A 420 6.12 -14.85 -21.39
CA ILE A 420 4.79 -14.27 -21.19
C ILE A 420 3.77 -14.99 -22.06
N ARG A 421 2.60 -15.24 -21.52
CA ARG A 421 1.47 -15.74 -22.30
C ARG A 421 1.01 -14.71 -23.31
N VAL A 422 0.74 -15.16 -24.51
CA VAL A 422 0.17 -14.32 -25.58
C VAL A 422 -1.16 -14.91 -26.02
N VAL A 423 -2.21 -14.12 -25.91
CA VAL A 423 -3.57 -14.47 -26.30
C VAL A 423 -4.06 -13.46 -27.32
N ASN A 424 -4.63 -13.92 -28.44
CA ASN A 424 -5.08 -13.03 -29.52
C ASN A 424 -4.00 -12.04 -30.01
N SER A 425 -2.73 -12.46 -29.98
CA SER A 425 -1.56 -11.62 -30.29
C SER A 425 -1.31 -10.48 -29.30
N ILE A 426 -1.95 -10.49 -28.12
CA ILE A 426 -1.79 -9.51 -27.05
C ILE A 426 -1.11 -10.20 -25.86
N PRO A 427 -0.02 -9.64 -25.31
CA PRO A 427 0.64 -10.21 -24.15
C PRO A 427 -0.22 -10.08 -22.88
N CYS A 428 -0.15 -11.09 -22.02
CA CYS A 428 -0.74 -11.12 -20.69
C CYS A 428 0.39 -11.30 -19.65
N PRO A 429 0.99 -10.23 -19.12
CA PRO A 429 2.16 -10.32 -18.24
C PRO A 429 1.89 -11.01 -16.89
N SER A 430 0.63 -11.05 -16.45
CA SER A 430 0.21 -11.78 -15.25
C SER A 430 0.33 -13.29 -15.42
N ASP A 431 0.20 -13.78 -16.66
CA ASP A 431 0.40 -15.19 -17.01
C ASP A 431 1.80 -15.38 -17.59
N ARG A 432 2.65 -16.05 -16.83
CA ARG A 432 4.07 -16.17 -17.18
C ARG A 432 4.70 -17.47 -16.68
N ILE A 433 5.79 -17.83 -17.32
CA ILE A 433 6.77 -18.78 -16.83
C ILE A 433 8.01 -17.98 -16.44
N SER A 434 8.44 -18.05 -15.18
CA SER A 434 9.70 -17.47 -14.73
C SER A 434 10.65 -18.57 -14.29
N ILE A 435 11.89 -18.47 -14.74
CA ILE A 435 12.97 -19.42 -14.43
C ILE A 435 14.17 -18.65 -13.92
N VAL A 436 14.59 -18.97 -12.71
CA VAL A 436 15.85 -18.47 -12.13
C VAL A 436 16.84 -19.62 -12.09
N LEU A 437 18.03 -19.37 -12.60
CA LEU A 437 19.11 -20.36 -12.63
C LEU A 437 20.26 -19.95 -11.70
N ASN A 438 20.93 -20.93 -11.12
CA ASN A 438 22.22 -20.72 -10.50
C ASN A 438 23.21 -20.23 -11.56
N PRO A 439 23.81 -19.05 -11.43
CA PRO A 439 24.67 -18.49 -12.47
C PRO A 439 25.99 -19.27 -12.65
N VAL A 440 26.39 -20.10 -11.69
CA VAL A 440 27.66 -20.86 -11.73
C VAL A 440 27.54 -22.12 -12.55
N ASP A 441 26.50 -22.92 -12.31
CA ASP A 441 26.34 -24.25 -12.89
C ASP A 441 25.11 -24.41 -13.80
N GLY A 442 24.20 -23.40 -13.81
CA GLY A 442 22.98 -23.42 -14.62
C GLY A 442 21.89 -24.31 -14.07
N SER A 443 21.98 -24.79 -12.83
CA SER A 443 20.93 -25.57 -12.18
C SER A 443 19.73 -24.68 -11.86
N LEU A 444 18.53 -25.27 -11.75
CA LEU A 444 17.31 -24.56 -11.45
C LEU A 444 17.31 -24.11 -9.99
N ALA A 445 17.22 -22.79 -9.77
CA ALA A 445 17.09 -22.17 -8.47
C ALA A 445 15.62 -21.86 -8.14
N ALA A 446 14.88 -21.29 -9.12
CA ALA A 446 13.45 -21.09 -8.95
C ALA A 446 12.68 -21.26 -10.26
N TYR A 447 11.43 -21.63 -10.13
CA TYR A 447 10.46 -21.74 -11.21
C TYR A 447 9.11 -21.22 -10.72
N SER A 448 8.44 -20.44 -11.52
CA SER A 448 7.02 -20.12 -11.31
C SER A 448 6.26 -20.20 -12.62
N PHE A 449 5.05 -20.69 -12.55
CA PHE A 449 4.15 -20.82 -13.68
C PHE A 449 2.76 -20.34 -13.30
N THR A 450 2.32 -19.28 -13.92
CA THR A 450 0.97 -18.75 -13.78
C THR A 450 0.20 -18.95 -15.06
N ASN A 451 -0.98 -19.53 -14.94
CA ASN A 451 -1.91 -19.76 -16.04
C ASN A 451 -3.34 -19.59 -15.52
N ILE A 452 -3.86 -18.40 -15.67
CA ILE A 452 -5.19 -18.02 -15.15
C ILE A 452 -6.26 -18.42 -16.16
N ASP A 453 -7.27 -19.16 -15.70
CA ASP A 453 -8.39 -19.58 -16.51
C ASP A 453 -9.47 -18.48 -16.51
N VAL A 454 -9.41 -17.60 -17.50
CA VAL A 454 -10.29 -16.45 -17.66
C VAL A 454 -10.63 -16.25 -19.13
N GLU A 455 -11.81 -15.72 -19.41
CA GLU A 455 -12.17 -15.29 -20.75
C GLU A 455 -11.41 -14.00 -21.12
N PHE A 456 -10.70 -14.04 -22.23
CA PHE A 456 -9.96 -12.88 -22.77
C PHE A 456 -10.82 -12.15 -23.80
N PRO A 457 -11.42 -11.00 -23.46
CA PRO A 457 -12.31 -10.30 -24.36
C PRO A 457 -11.56 -9.70 -25.55
N ALA A 458 -12.17 -9.74 -26.72
CA ALA A 458 -11.73 -8.99 -27.89
C ALA A 458 -12.64 -7.77 -28.06
N VAL A 459 -12.19 -6.60 -27.60
CA VAL A 459 -12.92 -5.34 -27.71
C VAL A 459 -12.36 -4.47 -28.82
N GLN A 460 -13.13 -3.51 -29.29
CA GLN A 460 -12.62 -2.47 -30.17
C GLN A 460 -11.83 -1.47 -29.34
N THR A 461 -10.56 -1.33 -29.63
CA THR A 461 -9.64 -0.49 -28.87
C THR A 461 -9.40 0.86 -29.53
N ILE A 462 -9.09 1.88 -28.72
CA ILE A 462 -8.46 3.11 -29.19
C ILE A 462 -7.05 2.78 -29.73
N THR A 463 -6.41 3.71 -30.45
CA THR A 463 -5.03 3.50 -30.92
C THR A 463 -4.02 3.77 -29.80
N ALA A 464 -2.78 3.29 -29.99
CA ALA A 464 -1.70 3.54 -29.04
C ALA A 464 -1.38 5.05 -28.90
N GLU A 465 -1.52 5.81 -29.98
CA GLU A 465 -1.35 7.26 -29.99
C GLU A 465 -2.45 7.93 -29.16
N GLN A 466 -3.72 7.52 -29.36
CA GLN A 466 -4.84 8.01 -28.55
C GLN A 466 -4.67 7.65 -27.08
N ALA A 467 -4.15 6.46 -26.77
CA ALA A 467 -3.86 6.06 -25.41
C ALA A 467 -2.78 6.94 -24.77
N ALA A 468 -1.73 7.32 -25.50
CA ALA A 468 -0.73 8.28 -25.01
C ALA A 468 -1.33 9.67 -24.76
N GLU A 469 -2.21 10.15 -25.64
CA GLU A 469 -2.93 11.40 -25.44
C GLU A 469 -3.79 11.36 -24.17
N LYS A 470 -4.49 10.24 -23.95
CA LYS A 470 -5.30 10.02 -22.74
C LYS A 470 -4.44 9.95 -21.47
N LEU A 471 -3.29 9.31 -21.52
CA LEU A 471 -2.33 9.32 -20.42
C LEU A 471 -1.96 10.76 -20.03
N PHE A 472 -1.64 11.62 -21.00
CA PHE A 472 -1.29 13.01 -20.73
C PHE A 472 -2.48 13.86 -20.28
N GLU A 473 -3.70 13.52 -20.70
CA GLU A 473 -4.93 14.18 -20.27
C GLU A 473 -5.20 13.90 -18.80
N HIS A 474 -5.05 12.66 -18.37
CA HIS A 474 -5.34 12.22 -16.99
C HIS A 474 -4.19 12.49 -16.02
N CYS A 475 -2.96 12.22 -16.43
CA CYS A 475 -1.79 12.26 -15.55
C CYS A 475 -0.92 13.51 -15.72
N GLY A 476 -1.26 14.44 -16.64
CA GLY A 476 -0.36 15.51 -17.03
C GLY A 476 0.88 14.98 -17.75
N PHE A 477 1.81 15.86 -18.09
CA PHE A 477 3.11 15.52 -18.64
C PHE A 477 4.06 16.70 -18.44
N ASP A 478 4.70 16.73 -17.28
CA ASP A 478 5.39 17.89 -16.77
C ASP A 478 6.87 17.63 -16.52
N LEU A 479 7.61 18.71 -16.33
CA LEU A 479 9.04 18.66 -16.01
C LEU A 479 9.24 18.11 -14.60
N ALA A 480 10.21 17.20 -14.44
CA ALA A 480 10.71 16.71 -13.18
C ALA A 480 12.22 16.49 -13.22
N TYR A 481 12.90 16.72 -12.11
CA TYR A 481 14.28 16.30 -11.92
C TYR A 481 14.30 14.88 -11.35
N ILE A 482 15.11 14.01 -11.94
CA ILE A 482 15.29 12.63 -11.47
C ILE A 482 16.72 12.45 -10.99
N PRO A 483 16.97 12.26 -9.68
CA PRO A 483 18.31 12.07 -9.16
C PRO A 483 18.99 10.81 -9.71
N GLU A 484 20.20 10.99 -10.23
CA GLU A 484 21.11 9.95 -10.67
C GLU A 484 22.51 10.26 -10.11
N TRP A 485 22.90 9.61 -9.03
CA TRP A 485 24.16 9.87 -8.28
C TRP A 485 24.25 11.34 -7.82
N ASN A 486 25.14 12.15 -8.43
CA ASN A 486 25.33 13.57 -8.13
C ASN A 486 24.65 14.52 -9.13
N ASP A 487 23.99 14.00 -10.13
CA ASP A 487 23.26 14.76 -11.13
C ASP A 487 21.75 14.54 -11.00
N ALA A 488 20.98 15.50 -11.44
CA ALA A 488 19.53 15.38 -11.55
C ALA A 488 19.10 15.83 -12.95
N PRO A 489 19.10 14.91 -13.92
CA PRO A 489 18.60 15.21 -15.26
C PRO A 489 17.16 15.69 -15.21
N LEU A 490 16.87 16.63 -16.09
CA LEU A 490 15.54 17.19 -16.30
C LEU A 490 14.82 16.40 -17.38
N VAL A 491 13.65 15.89 -17.06
CA VAL A 491 12.83 15.08 -17.96
C VAL A 491 11.38 15.55 -17.97
N TYR A 492 10.67 15.19 -19.03
CA TYR A 492 9.20 15.18 -19.05
C TYR A 492 8.69 13.80 -18.68
N MET A 493 7.74 13.75 -17.76
CA MET A 493 7.09 12.51 -17.30
C MET A 493 5.63 12.75 -16.90
N PRO A 494 4.76 11.72 -16.93
CA PRO A 494 3.44 11.79 -16.31
C PRO A 494 3.57 11.87 -14.79
N ASP A 495 2.51 12.32 -14.09
CA ASP A 495 2.47 12.30 -12.63
C ASP A 495 2.56 10.84 -12.12
N ASP A 496 3.55 10.56 -11.30
CA ASP A 496 3.82 9.24 -10.71
C ASP A 496 2.94 8.92 -9.48
N ALA A 497 2.14 9.87 -9.02
CA ALA A 497 1.11 9.62 -8.01
C ALA A 497 -0.08 8.84 -8.58
N LEU A 498 -0.24 8.81 -9.91
CA LEU A 498 -1.32 8.12 -10.61
C LEU A 498 -0.81 6.86 -11.32
N THR A 499 -1.71 5.94 -11.61
CA THR A 499 -1.36 4.80 -12.46
C THR A 499 -1.25 5.27 -13.92
N TRP A 500 -0.37 4.63 -14.69
CA TRP A 500 -0.20 4.94 -16.12
C TRP A 500 -0.85 3.88 -17.00
N VAL A 501 -1.99 3.38 -16.54
CA VAL A 501 -2.75 2.33 -17.20
C VAL A 501 -4.01 2.94 -17.81
N ILE A 502 -4.18 2.82 -19.12
CA ILE A 502 -5.31 3.37 -19.85
C ILE A 502 -6.19 2.23 -20.35
N ASN A 503 -7.47 2.24 -20.00
CA ASN A 503 -8.44 1.31 -20.52
C ASN A 503 -8.50 1.41 -22.05
N ALA A 504 -8.30 0.29 -22.73
CA ALA A 504 -8.17 0.29 -24.19
C ALA A 504 -9.48 0.53 -24.93
N GLU A 505 -10.62 0.32 -24.31
CA GLU A 505 -11.93 0.50 -24.94
C GLU A 505 -12.40 1.95 -24.89
N ASN A 506 -12.28 2.61 -23.75
CA ASN A 506 -12.86 3.94 -23.51
C ASN A 506 -11.83 5.06 -23.29
N GLY A 507 -10.55 4.73 -23.10
CA GLY A 507 -9.48 5.72 -22.85
C GLY A 507 -9.46 6.30 -21.44
N GLU A 508 -10.24 5.78 -20.52
CA GLU A 508 -10.21 6.20 -19.12
C GLU A 508 -8.96 5.66 -18.39
N LEU A 509 -8.56 6.35 -17.34
CA LEU A 509 -7.49 5.86 -16.48
C LEU A 509 -7.97 4.56 -15.80
N ASP A 510 -7.23 3.49 -15.97
CA ASP A 510 -7.51 2.22 -15.31
C ASP A 510 -6.80 2.20 -13.96
N ASP A 511 -7.39 2.87 -12.99
CA ASP A 511 -6.89 2.89 -11.63
C ASP A 511 -7.40 1.66 -10.87
N ALA A 512 -6.52 0.67 -10.69
CA ALA A 512 -6.81 -0.49 -9.83
C ALA A 512 -7.03 -0.07 -8.37
N SER A 513 -6.62 1.15 -8.01
CA SER A 513 -6.91 1.79 -6.75
C SER A 513 -8.18 2.65 -6.84
N ASN A 514 -9.19 2.28 -7.63
CA ASN A 514 -10.49 2.96 -7.62
C ASN A 514 -11.09 2.97 -6.20
N SER A 515 -10.31 3.49 -5.24
CA SER A 515 -10.83 3.87 -3.95
C SER A 515 -11.74 5.05 -4.21
N LEU A 516 -13.04 4.79 -4.17
CA LEU A 516 -14.03 5.85 -4.22
C LEU A 516 -13.64 6.93 -3.21
N THR A 517 -13.66 8.17 -3.65
CA THR A 517 -13.46 9.32 -2.76
C THR A 517 -14.81 9.94 -2.43
N VAL A 518 -14.90 10.56 -1.27
CA VAL A 518 -16.10 11.33 -0.90
C VAL A 518 -16.27 12.49 -1.87
N ALA A 519 -17.49 12.74 -2.34
CA ALA A 519 -17.78 13.83 -3.25
C ALA A 519 -17.40 15.20 -2.64
N ASP A 520 -16.80 16.07 -3.43
CA ASP A 520 -16.38 17.41 -3.01
C ASP A 520 -17.54 18.27 -2.50
N LYS A 521 -18.76 18.05 -3.03
CA LYS A 521 -19.98 18.75 -2.65
C LYS A 521 -21.19 17.88 -2.84
N TYR A 522 -22.26 18.19 -2.10
CA TYR A 522 -23.58 17.61 -2.32
C TYR A 522 -24.56 18.65 -2.84
N THR A 523 -25.33 18.31 -3.86
CA THR A 523 -26.21 19.23 -4.58
C THR A 523 -27.65 19.26 -4.06
N ASP A 524 -28.05 18.32 -3.19
CA ASP A 524 -29.42 18.06 -2.77
C ASP A 524 -29.66 18.16 -1.25
N ILE A 525 -28.73 18.76 -0.52
CA ILE A 525 -28.82 18.91 0.96
C ILE A 525 -29.16 20.34 1.42
N SER A 526 -29.19 21.29 0.51
CA SER A 526 -29.42 22.71 0.86
C SER A 526 -30.77 22.91 1.54
N GLY A 527 -30.75 23.54 2.72
CA GLY A 527 -31.94 23.76 3.56
C GLY A 527 -32.46 22.51 4.29
N HIS A 528 -31.80 21.37 4.16
CA HIS A 528 -32.14 20.17 4.90
C HIS A 528 -31.67 20.26 6.36
N TYR A 529 -32.43 19.73 7.33
CA TYR A 529 -32.08 19.82 8.77
C TYR A 529 -30.71 19.21 9.12
N ALA A 530 -30.24 18.27 8.32
CA ALA A 530 -28.94 17.63 8.49
C ALA A 530 -27.78 18.28 7.71
N GLU A 531 -28.02 19.35 6.95
CA GLU A 531 -27.02 20.00 6.07
C GLU A 531 -25.70 20.28 6.78
N THR A 532 -25.76 20.83 7.98
CA THR A 532 -24.54 21.15 8.77
C THR A 532 -23.74 19.91 9.13
N ALA A 533 -24.44 18.85 9.58
CA ALA A 533 -23.79 17.60 9.96
C ALA A 533 -23.16 16.89 8.74
N ILE A 534 -23.91 16.84 7.63
CA ILE A 534 -23.44 16.21 6.39
C ILE A 534 -22.18 16.93 5.86
N ASN A 535 -22.25 18.27 5.73
CA ASN A 535 -21.10 19.04 5.26
C ASN A 535 -19.88 18.89 6.17
N ARG A 536 -20.09 18.89 7.50
CA ARG A 536 -18.97 18.77 8.43
C ARG A 536 -18.31 17.38 8.37
N LEU A 537 -19.09 16.32 8.21
CA LEU A 537 -18.56 14.96 8.03
C LEU A 537 -17.84 14.83 6.69
N ARG A 538 -18.42 15.37 5.60
CA ARG A 538 -17.76 15.43 4.28
C ARG A 538 -16.38 16.14 4.37
N ASP A 539 -16.29 17.26 5.06
CA ASP A 539 -15.03 17.98 5.26
C ASP A 539 -14.00 17.17 6.07
N CYS A 540 -14.43 16.07 6.67
CA CYS A 540 -13.59 15.07 7.33
C CYS A 540 -13.46 13.78 6.51
N ALA A 541 -13.68 13.83 5.21
CA ALA A 541 -13.63 12.68 4.28
C ALA A 541 -14.60 11.53 4.66
N ILE A 542 -15.76 11.87 5.26
CA ILE A 542 -16.83 10.92 5.61
C ILE A 542 -18.06 11.24 4.79
N GLY A 543 -18.44 10.38 3.86
CA GLY A 543 -19.55 10.68 2.97
C GLY A 543 -19.88 9.60 1.96
N PHE A 544 -20.52 10.03 0.89
CA PHE A 544 -20.84 9.24 -0.29
C PHE A 544 -20.00 9.72 -1.48
N SER A 545 -19.74 8.85 -2.42
CA SER A 545 -18.94 9.15 -3.61
C SER A 545 -19.67 10.03 -4.63
N THR A 546 -21.00 10.05 -4.60
CA THR A 546 -21.85 10.77 -5.56
C THR A 546 -22.17 12.20 -5.09
N GLU A 547 -22.30 13.15 -6.02
CA GLU A 547 -22.74 14.53 -5.74
C GLU A 547 -24.21 14.62 -5.22
N LYS A 548 -24.98 13.56 -5.30
CA LYS A 548 -26.30 13.43 -4.69
C LYS A 548 -26.22 12.62 -3.41
N PHE A 549 -26.48 13.25 -2.30
CA PHE A 549 -26.48 12.61 -0.99
C PHE A 549 -27.74 11.77 -0.76
N GLU A 550 -28.87 12.18 -1.31
CA GLU A 550 -30.20 11.57 -1.12
C GLU A 550 -30.60 11.49 0.37
N PRO A 551 -30.70 12.63 1.09
CA PRO A 551 -30.76 12.65 2.56
C PRO A 551 -31.95 11.87 3.15
N ASN A 552 -33.06 11.76 2.41
CA ASN A 552 -34.27 11.07 2.84
C ASN A 552 -34.33 9.58 2.43
N LYS A 553 -33.32 9.09 1.71
CA LYS A 553 -33.22 7.68 1.34
C LYS A 553 -32.87 6.84 2.57
N ALA A 554 -33.49 5.66 2.68
CA ALA A 554 -33.12 4.70 3.71
C ALA A 554 -31.65 4.27 3.49
N ILE A 555 -30.86 4.30 4.54
CA ILE A 555 -29.46 3.82 4.51
C ILE A 555 -29.46 2.29 4.53
N THR A 556 -28.62 1.67 3.71
CA THR A 556 -28.42 0.22 3.74
C THR A 556 -27.52 -0.19 4.89
N ARG A 557 -27.55 -1.47 5.25
CA ARG A 557 -26.66 -2.06 6.27
C ARG A 557 -25.20 -1.91 5.84
N ARG A 558 -24.87 -2.08 4.56
CA ARG A 558 -23.54 -1.85 4.00
C ARG A 558 -23.09 -0.40 4.20
N GLU A 559 -23.88 0.55 3.72
CA GLU A 559 -23.56 1.98 3.83
C GLU A 559 -23.36 2.40 5.30
N PHE A 560 -24.21 1.92 6.21
CA PHE A 560 -24.06 2.21 7.62
C PHE A 560 -22.85 1.52 8.25
N ALA A 561 -22.55 0.28 7.86
CA ALA A 561 -21.40 -0.46 8.32
C ALA A 561 -20.09 0.24 7.89
N ASN A 562 -20.02 0.69 6.65
CA ASN A 562 -18.89 1.48 6.18
C ASN A 562 -18.77 2.78 6.98
N LEU A 563 -19.86 3.54 7.10
CA LEU A 563 -19.90 4.81 7.82
C LEU A 563 -19.50 4.66 9.30
N ALA A 564 -20.10 3.73 10.02
CA ALA A 564 -19.88 3.55 11.45
C ALA A 564 -18.55 2.84 11.75
N GLY A 565 -18.13 1.90 10.90
CA GLY A 565 -16.92 1.13 11.09
C GLY A 565 -15.68 1.97 11.06
N SER A 566 -15.60 2.85 10.10
CA SER A 566 -14.44 3.73 9.98
C SER A 566 -14.35 4.74 11.12
N VAL A 567 -15.49 5.23 11.59
CA VAL A 567 -15.57 6.17 12.71
C VAL A 567 -15.27 5.50 14.06
N LEU A 568 -15.65 4.23 14.22
CA LEU A 568 -15.54 3.52 15.49
C LEU A 568 -14.29 2.64 15.60
N VAL A 569 -13.65 2.27 14.46
CA VAL A 569 -12.43 1.43 14.36
C VAL A 569 -11.24 2.18 13.73
N TRP A 570 -11.35 3.49 13.51
CA TRP A 570 -10.24 4.38 13.24
C TRP A 570 -9.56 4.26 11.87
N ARG A 571 -10.33 4.37 10.79
CA ARG A 571 -9.80 4.36 9.43
C ARG A 571 -9.77 5.75 8.78
N ASP A 572 -8.83 5.95 7.86
CA ASP A 572 -8.45 7.27 7.32
C ASP A 572 -9.45 7.93 6.37
N SER A 573 -10.34 7.21 5.73
CA SER A 573 -11.36 7.74 4.82
C SER A 573 -12.58 6.83 4.78
N VAL A 574 -13.77 7.42 4.65
CA VAL A 574 -15.03 6.67 4.67
C VAL A 574 -15.92 7.05 3.52
N VAL A 575 -15.94 6.22 2.49
CA VAL A 575 -16.95 6.29 1.45
C VAL A 575 -18.07 5.30 1.78
N ALA A 576 -19.23 5.83 2.19
CA ALA A 576 -20.32 4.99 2.69
C ALA A 576 -20.91 4.05 1.63
N ASP A 577 -20.91 4.46 0.38
CA ASP A 577 -21.40 3.69 -0.76
C ASP A 577 -20.32 2.86 -1.48
N ASP A 578 -19.12 2.74 -0.91
CA ASP A 578 -18.05 1.90 -1.45
C ASP A 578 -18.45 0.42 -1.37
N PRO A 579 -18.63 -0.27 -2.50
CA PRO A 579 -18.97 -1.68 -2.53
C PRO A 579 -17.79 -2.57 -2.13
N GLU A 580 -16.56 -2.05 -2.23
CA GLU A 580 -15.32 -2.79 -1.97
C GLU A 580 -14.72 -2.51 -0.59
N CYS A 581 -15.38 -1.68 0.23
CA CYS A 581 -14.89 -1.37 1.56
C CYS A 581 -14.71 -2.64 2.40
N THR A 582 -13.50 -2.87 2.87
CA THR A 582 -13.13 -4.07 3.64
C THR A 582 -13.64 -4.05 5.07
N THR A 583 -14.12 -2.89 5.56
CA THR A 583 -14.52 -2.69 6.95
C THR A 583 -15.62 -3.67 7.38
N TYR A 584 -16.61 -3.92 6.54
CA TYR A 584 -17.68 -4.86 6.86
C TYR A 584 -17.33 -6.34 6.63
N LYS A 585 -16.16 -6.63 6.01
CA LYS A 585 -15.65 -8.00 5.83
C LYS A 585 -14.85 -8.49 7.03
N ASP A 586 -14.41 -7.57 7.89
CA ASP A 586 -13.66 -7.90 9.09
C ASP A 586 -14.53 -8.72 10.05
N SER A 587 -14.03 -9.87 10.52
CA SER A 587 -14.76 -10.75 11.43
C SER A 587 -15.12 -10.06 12.74
N ASP A 588 -14.21 -9.21 13.25
CA ASP A 588 -14.42 -8.47 14.49
C ASP A 588 -15.48 -7.40 14.30
N PHE A 589 -15.47 -6.72 13.16
CA PHE A 589 -16.46 -5.73 12.78
C PHE A 589 -17.86 -6.35 12.61
N ARG A 590 -17.97 -7.51 11.94
CA ARG A 590 -19.22 -8.25 11.79
C ARG A 590 -19.80 -8.66 13.14
N SER A 591 -18.96 -9.15 14.06
CA SER A 591 -19.40 -9.53 15.41
C SER A 591 -19.86 -8.32 16.22
N MET A 592 -19.23 -7.15 16.02
CA MET A 592 -19.59 -5.90 16.65
C MET A 592 -20.97 -5.41 16.22
N PHE A 593 -21.28 -5.47 14.93
CA PHE A 593 -22.53 -4.96 14.37
C PHE A 593 -23.65 -5.99 14.29
N ASP A 594 -23.35 -7.29 14.48
CA ASP A 594 -24.34 -8.39 14.35
C ASP A 594 -25.12 -8.33 13.02
N ILE A 595 -24.42 -7.95 11.94
CA ILE A 595 -25.00 -7.82 10.61
C ILE A 595 -24.77 -9.11 9.84
N SER A 596 -25.85 -9.71 9.34
CA SER A 596 -25.74 -10.88 8.48
C SER A 596 -25.12 -10.54 7.15
N VAL A 597 -24.11 -11.31 6.71
CA VAL A 597 -23.44 -11.16 5.42
C VAL A 597 -24.39 -11.22 4.22
N THR A 598 -25.56 -11.84 4.39
CA THR A 598 -26.55 -12.02 3.32
C THR A 598 -27.51 -10.84 3.13
N ASP A 599 -27.49 -9.87 4.07
CA ASP A 599 -28.50 -8.81 4.16
C ASP A 599 -27.94 -7.38 3.99
N TYR A 600 -26.74 -7.23 3.44
CA TYR A 600 -26.03 -5.93 3.38
C TYR A 600 -26.76 -4.83 2.61
N ASP A 601 -27.52 -5.18 1.59
CA ASP A 601 -28.22 -4.20 0.74
C ASP A 601 -29.63 -3.86 1.26
N LYS A 602 -30.06 -4.46 2.37
CA LYS A 602 -31.34 -4.13 3.01
C LYS A 602 -31.25 -2.84 3.83
N PRO A 603 -32.32 -2.08 3.93
CA PRO A 603 -32.41 -0.94 4.85
C PRO A 603 -32.14 -1.34 6.30
N LEU A 604 -31.54 -0.42 7.03
CA LEU A 604 -31.28 -0.54 8.46
C LEU A 604 -32.37 0.19 9.24
N THR A 605 -32.82 -0.42 10.33
CA THR A 605 -33.76 0.26 11.24
C THR A 605 -33.04 1.13 12.26
N ARG A 606 -33.75 2.11 12.84
CA ARG A 606 -33.18 3.02 13.86
C ARG A 606 -32.64 2.27 15.08
N ILE A 607 -33.32 1.21 15.52
CA ILE A 607 -32.86 0.43 16.68
C ILE A 607 -31.66 -0.46 16.36
N GLU A 608 -31.57 -1.00 15.14
CA GLU A 608 -30.40 -1.76 14.71
C GLU A 608 -29.15 -0.86 14.70
N ALA A 609 -29.26 0.36 14.17
CA ALA A 609 -28.17 1.34 14.22
C ALA A 609 -27.77 1.69 15.66
N ALA A 610 -28.74 1.92 16.53
CA ALA A 610 -28.48 2.22 17.94
C ALA A 610 -27.75 1.06 18.65
N ARG A 611 -28.20 -0.18 18.45
CA ARG A 611 -27.54 -1.38 18.99
C ARG A 611 -26.10 -1.50 18.49
N ALA A 612 -25.88 -1.27 17.19
CA ALA A 612 -24.55 -1.31 16.59
C ALA A 612 -23.61 -0.29 17.25
N ILE A 613 -24.03 0.97 17.39
CA ILE A 613 -23.21 2.01 18.03
C ILE A 613 -22.89 1.65 19.50
N VAL A 614 -23.86 1.19 20.29
CA VAL A 614 -23.61 0.82 21.69
C VAL A 614 -22.64 -0.35 21.81
N ARG A 615 -22.73 -1.34 20.94
CA ARG A 615 -21.75 -2.44 20.89
C ARG A 615 -20.35 -1.95 20.56
N ALA A 616 -20.23 -1.11 19.54
CA ALA A 616 -18.98 -0.52 19.14
C ALA A 616 -18.31 0.33 20.25
N LEU A 617 -19.14 0.92 21.12
CA LEU A 617 -18.69 1.62 22.34
C LEU A 617 -18.30 0.68 23.49
N GLY A 618 -18.34 -0.64 23.29
CA GLY A 618 -18.12 -1.64 24.33
C GLY A 618 -19.27 -1.77 25.34
N GLY A 619 -20.39 -1.09 25.08
CA GLY A 619 -21.55 -1.04 25.97
C GLY A 619 -22.60 -2.16 25.79
N GLY A 620 -22.39 -3.05 24.82
CA GLY A 620 -23.41 -4.01 24.39
C GLY A 620 -23.94 -4.92 25.53
N GLU A 621 -23.07 -5.45 26.36
CA GLU A 621 -23.47 -6.29 27.50
C GLU A 621 -24.11 -5.46 28.64
N PHE A 622 -23.61 -4.25 28.87
CA PHE A 622 -24.21 -3.37 29.87
C PHE A 622 -25.62 -2.91 29.47
N ALA A 623 -25.86 -2.66 28.20
CA ALA A 623 -27.16 -2.27 27.66
C ALA A 623 -28.25 -3.34 27.86
N LYS A 624 -27.87 -4.62 27.98
CA LYS A 624 -28.79 -5.73 28.18
C LYS A 624 -29.22 -5.94 29.63
N LEU A 625 -28.60 -5.24 30.61
CA LEU A 625 -28.92 -5.40 32.02
C LEU A 625 -30.34 -4.88 32.33
N SER A 626 -31.23 -5.76 32.68
CA SER A 626 -32.62 -5.42 32.98
C SER A 626 -32.77 -4.72 34.33
N GLY A 627 -33.72 -3.77 34.41
CA GLY A 627 -34.12 -3.14 35.66
C GLY A 627 -33.26 -1.98 36.15
N ILE A 628 -32.15 -1.66 35.46
CA ILE A 628 -31.28 -0.51 35.83
C ILE A 628 -31.53 0.73 34.97
N TYR A 629 -32.16 0.58 33.82
CA TYR A 629 -32.44 1.68 32.92
C TYR A 629 -33.87 2.16 33.02
N VAL A 630 -34.03 3.48 32.99
CA VAL A 630 -35.33 4.13 32.85
C VAL A 630 -35.63 4.30 31.38
N PRO A 631 -36.73 3.77 30.83
CA PRO A 631 -37.11 3.97 29.43
C PRO A 631 -37.19 5.46 29.09
N GLN A 632 -36.44 5.90 28.09
CA GLN A 632 -36.44 7.29 27.64
C GLN A 632 -37.57 7.57 26.62
N PHE A 633 -38.07 6.51 25.99
CA PHE A 633 -39.09 6.57 24.93
C PHE A 633 -40.19 5.55 25.21
N SER A 634 -41.43 5.92 24.95
CA SER A 634 -42.61 5.09 25.25
C SER A 634 -42.82 3.91 24.30
N ASP A 635 -42.17 3.94 23.13
CA ASP A 635 -42.30 2.94 22.07
C ASP A 635 -41.11 1.99 21.95
N VAL A 636 -40.17 2.05 22.91
CA VAL A 636 -38.99 1.18 22.96
C VAL A 636 -39.25 0.00 23.87
N SER A 637 -38.84 -1.20 23.44
CA SER A 637 -38.97 -2.43 24.22
C SER A 637 -38.12 -2.41 25.49
N ALA A 638 -38.46 -3.21 26.49
CA ALA A 638 -37.64 -3.34 27.69
C ALA A 638 -36.23 -3.87 27.38
N GLU A 639 -36.05 -4.65 26.31
CA GLU A 639 -34.78 -5.16 25.83
C GLU A 639 -33.86 -4.04 25.34
N ASP A 640 -34.41 -3.01 24.68
CA ASP A 640 -33.68 -1.90 24.08
C ASP A 640 -33.62 -0.66 25.00
N ALA A 641 -34.22 -0.73 26.17
CA ALA A 641 -34.23 0.39 27.12
C ALA A 641 -32.82 0.87 27.49
N GLY A 642 -31.88 -0.05 27.70
CA GLY A 642 -30.48 0.27 27.98
C GLY A 642 -29.77 0.90 26.78
N THR A 643 -29.98 0.37 25.60
CA THR A 643 -29.40 0.90 24.34
C THR A 643 -29.81 2.36 24.16
N THR A 644 -31.09 2.65 24.21
CA THR A 644 -31.61 4.00 24.01
C THR A 644 -31.29 4.95 25.15
N ALA A 645 -31.26 4.46 26.40
CA ALA A 645 -30.86 5.27 27.55
C ALA A 645 -29.39 5.72 27.46
N ILE A 646 -28.48 4.83 27.14
CA ILE A 646 -27.06 5.12 26.98
C ILE A 646 -26.86 6.18 25.87
N LEU A 647 -27.39 5.95 24.68
CA LEU A 647 -27.19 6.85 23.56
C LEU A 647 -27.90 8.20 23.72
N SER A 648 -29.06 8.24 24.42
CA SER A 648 -29.71 9.51 24.74
C SER A 648 -28.93 10.30 25.78
N ALA A 649 -28.39 9.65 26.81
CA ALA A 649 -27.51 10.28 27.78
C ALA A 649 -26.25 10.86 27.13
N MET A 650 -25.72 10.17 26.12
CA MET A 650 -24.59 10.62 25.31
C MET A 650 -24.99 11.64 24.24
N LYS A 651 -26.26 11.99 24.11
CA LYS A 651 -26.80 12.90 23.09
C LYS A 651 -26.55 12.45 21.64
N ILE A 652 -26.34 11.17 21.42
CA ILE A 652 -26.12 10.59 20.08
C ILE A 652 -27.46 10.43 19.35
N ILE A 653 -28.50 10.00 20.08
CA ILE A 653 -29.84 9.85 19.55
C ILE A 653 -30.86 10.76 20.24
N GLY A 654 -31.93 11.08 19.52
CA GLY A 654 -33.10 11.78 20.04
C GLY A 654 -34.38 11.13 19.55
N GLY A 655 -35.51 11.59 20.08
CA GLY A 655 -36.84 11.19 19.69
C GLY A 655 -37.75 12.40 19.42
N SER A 656 -38.95 12.12 18.93
CA SER A 656 -39.97 13.14 18.71
C SER A 656 -41.26 12.72 19.43
N GLY A 657 -41.87 13.68 20.15
CA GLY A 657 -43.11 13.42 20.90
C GLY A 657 -43.02 12.29 21.95
N GLY A 658 -41.82 12.02 22.48
CA GLY A 658 -41.59 10.92 23.43
C GLY A 658 -41.43 9.53 22.80
N CYS A 659 -41.34 9.47 21.46
CA CYS A 659 -41.11 8.24 20.69
C CYS A 659 -39.77 8.24 19.99
N PHE A 660 -39.13 7.06 19.94
CA PHE A 660 -37.88 6.82 19.20
C PHE A 660 -38.11 6.29 17.78
N ASN A 661 -39.25 5.65 17.56
CA ASN A 661 -39.62 4.93 16.32
C ASN A 661 -38.60 3.82 15.97
N PRO A 662 -38.41 2.82 16.85
CA PRO A 662 -37.33 1.83 16.74
C PRO A 662 -37.32 1.03 15.44
N ASN A 663 -38.52 0.72 14.89
CA ASN A 663 -38.68 -0.09 13.68
C ASN A 663 -38.75 0.73 12.39
N ALA A 664 -38.65 2.04 12.47
CA ALA A 664 -38.58 2.88 11.26
C ALA A 664 -37.25 2.67 10.56
N GLU A 665 -37.25 2.65 9.21
CA GLU A 665 -36.03 2.68 8.42
C GLU A 665 -35.23 3.97 8.75
N LEU A 666 -33.93 3.81 8.94
CA LEU A 666 -33.03 4.93 9.20
C LEU A 666 -32.71 5.62 7.88
N THR A 667 -32.90 6.92 7.81
CA THR A 667 -32.47 7.68 6.64
C THR A 667 -30.97 7.95 6.63
N ARG A 668 -30.37 8.22 5.46
CA ARG A 668 -28.97 8.65 5.35
C ARG A 668 -28.70 9.87 6.23
N ALA A 669 -29.60 10.85 6.21
CA ALA A 669 -29.49 12.04 7.04
C ALA A 669 -29.46 11.74 8.55
N ASP A 670 -30.35 10.89 9.04
CA ASP A 670 -30.40 10.51 10.45
C ASP A 670 -29.16 9.72 10.87
N ALA A 671 -28.66 8.84 10.01
CA ALA A 671 -27.42 8.11 10.26
C ALA A 671 -26.24 9.08 10.40
N PHE A 672 -26.12 10.06 9.51
CA PHE A 672 -25.07 11.08 9.58
C PHE A 672 -25.21 11.97 10.82
N ILE A 673 -26.40 12.31 11.27
CA ILE A 673 -26.60 13.01 12.53
C ILE A 673 -26.13 12.16 13.73
N MET A 674 -26.42 10.87 13.75
CA MET A 674 -25.96 9.99 14.82
C MET A 674 -24.42 9.96 14.90
N ILE A 675 -23.75 9.81 13.77
CA ILE A 675 -22.29 9.83 13.69
C ILE A 675 -21.72 11.21 14.03
N TYR A 676 -22.32 12.28 13.49
CA TYR A 676 -21.92 13.67 13.83
C TYR A 676 -22.00 13.92 15.34
N ASN A 677 -23.11 13.54 15.98
CA ASN A 677 -23.29 13.71 17.41
C ASN A 677 -22.28 12.87 18.22
N TYR A 678 -21.92 11.68 17.71
CA TYR A 678 -20.90 10.84 18.34
C TYR A 678 -19.52 11.51 18.29
N LEU A 679 -19.15 12.11 17.16
CA LEU A 679 -17.84 12.74 16.94
C LEU A 679 -17.72 14.15 17.53
N ASN A 680 -18.83 14.80 17.79
CA ASN A 680 -18.88 16.19 18.29
C ASN A 680 -19.01 16.26 19.83
N ARG A 681 -18.65 15.20 20.55
CA ARG A 681 -18.74 15.12 22.00
C ARG A 681 -17.57 15.83 22.69
#